data_1b03924f1e6bcb0fecc47f23baa6d65b
#
_entry.id   1b03924f1e6bcb0fecc47f23baa6d65b
#
_cell.length_a   1.000
_cell.length_b   1.000
_cell.length_c   1.000
_cell.angle_alpha   90.00
_cell.angle_beta   90.00
_cell.angle_gamma   90.00
#
_symmetry.space_group_name_H-M   'P 1'
#
loop_
_entity.id
_entity.type
_entity.pdbx_description
1 polymer ?
#
loop_
_entity_poly.entity_id
_entity_poly.type
_entity_poly.pdbx_seq_one_letter_code
_entity_poly.pdbx_strand_id
1 'polypeptide(L)'
;MLQEIWAICASLLLAVVPGGVVLLAARQRGWLLVASPLVTYGLVTGLGGLTSALGLPWSAWVLLAWTLLVAAVVRAVDRFVPVCLAPAPGADEAGDHSGGGRTGSTTPDLGQRDHLLVAGAATLASLFGAFVLRRGMGGLGGMNQDWDAVFHGAAVRWIIETGDMSQAALAELNNRSSVDTFYYPNTWHGLTALGWDLGVHDVLHLLSAGSVLVPFFVSFGLAALVLRATRNPVVAASAALLSVLPSALVYDNLWRGPLLPFTVGLVLVPALVVIFARTFSRRSNGLLLVAGLAAGGVFGIHPSGVYTSVIFLLPWFVQRWWTAPRTFKSDLVTVVAVGFVALVVAAAPLMAALSAGAADQFDWAAEENPGQAFGEAFFLNHARTSPQWPVALLAVVGLFNIRRFPRLTWFWVSGAVAMGLFVAAAAYDTPWAQSVTAVWWNDRFRFAAMVAMFVVVLAAIGALALMEAGARALRAVRVDRRAAAAAPAALLVLAVGVTSHGGYVAQNVERLGYTFHERLIGPSERQLWALAAEIVPEGQMVLNDPVDGSTWMLATEGLRPFFGGMSVPLAGQEESTDPQQVLLHHLDEIATNPAVRQVVADSGAEYVILGGGRMQGLPRSPGMDGLEDNPAFELVEQVGGAQLFRILG
;
A
#
# COMPACT_ATOMS: atom_id res chain seq x y z
N MET A 1 -23.75 -6.36 4.35
CA MET A 1 -23.33 -7.11 3.14
C MET A 1 -23.46 -6.33 1.84
N LEU A 2 -24.63 -5.78 1.46
CA LEU A 2 -24.75 -4.99 0.21
C LEU A 2 -23.87 -3.74 0.23
N GLN A 3 -23.81 -3.02 1.34
CA GLN A 3 -22.93 -1.85 1.51
C GLN A 3 -21.46 -2.22 1.39
N GLU A 4 -21.03 -3.33 1.97
CA GLU A 4 -19.64 -3.82 1.86
C GLU A 4 -19.27 -4.16 0.41
N ILE A 5 -20.16 -4.88 -0.30
CA ILE A 5 -19.96 -5.19 -1.72
C ILE A 5 -19.86 -3.89 -2.53
N TRP A 6 -20.74 -2.92 -2.26
CA TRP A 6 -20.72 -1.65 -2.95
C TRP A 6 -19.42 -0.87 -2.65
N ALA A 7 -18.94 -0.84 -1.40
CA ALA A 7 -17.69 -0.19 -1.04
C ALA A 7 -16.49 -0.81 -1.80
N ILE A 8 -16.43 -2.15 -1.90
CA ILE A 8 -15.39 -2.83 -2.69
C ILE A 8 -15.52 -2.47 -4.18
N CYS A 9 -16.73 -2.49 -4.75
CA CYS A 9 -16.96 -2.15 -6.14
C CYS A 9 -16.59 -0.68 -6.45
N ALA A 10 -17.00 0.26 -5.61
CA ALA A 10 -16.69 1.67 -5.74
C ALA A 10 -15.16 1.92 -5.68
N SER A 11 -14.48 1.33 -4.70
CA SER A 11 -13.02 1.42 -4.58
C SER A 11 -12.31 0.80 -5.78
N LEU A 12 -12.77 -0.34 -6.28
CA LEU A 12 -12.22 -0.97 -7.48
C LEU A 12 -12.44 -0.12 -8.73
N LEU A 13 -13.64 0.44 -8.91
CA LEU A 13 -13.95 1.34 -10.02
C LEU A 13 -13.04 2.57 -9.99
N LEU A 14 -12.91 3.22 -8.84
CA LEU A 14 -12.03 4.38 -8.66
C LEU A 14 -10.57 4.02 -8.95
N ALA A 15 -10.08 2.88 -8.48
CA ALA A 15 -8.70 2.49 -8.68
C ALA A 15 -8.39 2.10 -10.14
N VAL A 16 -9.32 1.48 -10.85
CA VAL A 16 -9.04 0.84 -12.15
C VAL A 16 -9.52 1.68 -13.34
N VAL A 17 -10.70 2.30 -13.24
CA VAL A 17 -11.33 2.91 -14.43
C VAL A 17 -10.56 4.13 -14.95
N PRO A 18 -10.13 5.11 -14.12
CA PRO A 18 -9.44 6.29 -14.64
C PRO A 18 -8.16 5.94 -15.39
N GLY A 19 -7.28 5.15 -14.78
CA GLY A 19 -6.03 4.72 -15.42
C GLY A 19 -6.27 3.79 -16.61
N GLY A 20 -7.33 2.97 -16.56
CA GLY A 20 -7.75 2.12 -17.67
C GLY A 20 -8.14 2.94 -18.90
N VAL A 21 -8.88 4.02 -18.73
CA VAL A 21 -9.25 4.95 -19.81
C VAL A 21 -8.01 5.56 -20.45
N VAL A 22 -7.03 6.00 -19.65
CA VAL A 22 -5.77 6.57 -20.14
C VAL A 22 -4.93 5.52 -20.88
N LEU A 23 -4.85 4.28 -20.37
CA LEU A 23 -4.17 3.18 -21.04
C LEU A 23 -4.82 2.84 -22.39
N LEU A 24 -6.15 2.81 -22.44
CA LEU A 24 -6.90 2.57 -23.70
C LEU A 24 -6.68 3.71 -24.69
N ALA A 25 -6.59 4.96 -24.25
CA ALA A 25 -6.24 6.11 -25.08
C ALA A 25 -4.83 5.97 -25.69
N ALA A 26 -3.88 5.41 -24.94
CA ALA A 26 -2.54 5.01 -25.41
C ALA A 26 -2.55 3.71 -26.23
N ARG A 27 -3.74 3.18 -26.62
CA ARG A 27 -3.95 1.93 -27.40
C ARG A 27 -3.38 0.67 -26.73
N GLN A 28 -3.32 0.66 -25.39
CA GLN A 28 -2.90 -0.52 -24.65
C GLN A 28 -4.10 -1.39 -24.25
N ARG A 29 -3.92 -2.70 -24.25
CA ARG A 29 -4.97 -3.70 -23.98
C ARG A 29 -4.39 -4.92 -23.28
N GLY A 30 -5.27 -5.81 -22.83
CA GLY A 30 -4.89 -7.09 -22.22
C GLY A 30 -4.15 -6.91 -20.89
N TRP A 31 -3.08 -7.65 -20.67
CA TRP A 31 -2.35 -7.66 -19.41
C TRP A 31 -1.69 -6.33 -19.00
N LEU A 32 -1.60 -5.35 -19.92
CA LEU A 32 -1.14 -4.00 -19.56
C LEU A 32 -2.15 -3.23 -18.70
N LEU A 33 -3.42 -3.63 -18.74
CA LEU A 33 -4.45 -3.00 -17.89
C LEU A 33 -4.25 -3.28 -16.38
N VAL A 34 -3.36 -4.21 -16.00
CA VAL A 34 -2.95 -4.38 -14.59
C VAL A 34 -2.24 -3.14 -14.03
N ALA A 35 -1.73 -2.25 -14.90
CA ALA A 35 -1.14 -0.97 -14.50
C ALA A 35 -2.18 0.14 -14.32
N SER A 36 -3.48 -0.12 -14.57
CA SER A 36 -4.54 0.89 -14.41
C SER A 36 -4.54 1.53 -13.02
N PRO A 37 -4.47 0.78 -11.90
CA PRO A 37 -4.45 1.41 -10.59
C PRO A 37 -3.27 2.38 -10.42
N LEU A 38 -2.10 1.99 -10.89
CA LEU A 38 -0.90 2.81 -10.77
C LEU A 38 -1.01 4.11 -11.59
N VAL A 39 -1.59 4.04 -12.79
CA VAL A 39 -1.87 5.22 -13.62
C VAL A 39 -2.93 6.11 -12.97
N THR A 40 -3.96 5.51 -12.34
CA THR A 40 -4.96 6.26 -11.55
C THR A 40 -4.29 7.04 -10.42
N TYR A 41 -3.41 6.38 -9.65
CA TYR A 41 -2.65 7.09 -8.61
C TYR A 41 -1.79 8.22 -9.17
N GLY A 42 -1.23 8.07 -10.37
CA GLY A 42 -0.54 9.15 -11.07
C GLY A 42 -1.46 10.33 -11.43
N LEU A 43 -2.69 10.03 -11.87
CA LEU A 43 -3.70 11.06 -12.13
C LEU A 43 -4.07 11.83 -10.83
N VAL A 44 -4.30 11.10 -9.74
CA VAL A 44 -4.62 11.67 -8.42
C VAL A 44 -3.46 12.52 -7.88
N THR A 45 -2.23 12.02 -8.00
CA THR A 45 -1.02 12.75 -7.56
C THR A 45 -0.87 14.08 -8.28
N GLY A 46 -1.01 14.07 -9.61
CA GLY A 46 -0.89 15.29 -10.41
C GLY A 46 -2.05 16.27 -10.23
N LEU A 47 -3.26 15.75 -10.04
CA LEU A 47 -4.45 16.57 -9.87
C LEU A 47 -4.54 17.20 -8.48
N GLY A 48 -4.16 16.48 -7.41
CA GLY A 48 -4.32 16.95 -6.03
C GLY A 48 -3.64 18.28 -5.74
N GLY A 49 -2.44 18.51 -6.30
CA GLY A 49 -1.78 19.82 -6.21
C GLY A 49 -2.45 20.91 -7.03
N LEU A 50 -3.07 20.56 -8.17
CA LEU A 50 -3.75 21.51 -9.03
C LEU A 50 -5.11 21.95 -8.46
N THR A 51 -5.87 21.04 -7.86
CA THR A 51 -7.18 21.37 -7.28
C THR A 51 -7.05 22.38 -6.16
N SER A 52 -6.12 22.18 -5.23
CA SER A 52 -5.85 23.13 -4.16
C SER A 52 -5.38 24.49 -4.71
N ALA A 53 -4.44 24.51 -5.65
CA ALA A 53 -3.93 25.75 -6.25
C ALA A 53 -5.01 26.55 -7.02
N LEU A 54 -6.04 25.87 -7.55
CA LEU A 54 -7.12 26.48 -8.33
C LEU A 54 -8.39 26.73 -7.48
N GLY A 55 -8.40 26.35 -6.19
CA GLY A 55 -9.58 26.43 -5.33
C GLY A 55 -10.73 25.54 -5.79
N LEU A 56 -10.42 24.41 -6.47
CA LEU A 56 -11.43 23.46 -6.92
C LEU A 56 -11.65 22.38 -5.86
N PRO A 57 -12.89 22.00 -5.56
CA PRO A 57 -13.15 20.95 -4.59
C PRO A 57 -12.65 19.60 -5.11
N TRP A 58 -12.02 18.83 -4.25
CA TRP A 58 -11.63 17.45 -4.53
C TRP A 58 -12.86 16.56 -4.64
N SER A 59 -13.13 16.01 -5.82
CA SER A 59 -14.32 15.19 -6.08
C SER A 59 -14.11 14.18 -7.20
N ALA A 60 -14.94 13.14 -7.24
CA ALA A 60 -14.94 12.13 -8.29
C ALA A 60 -15.21 12.73 -9.68
N TRP A 61 -16.02 13.79 -9.76
CA TRP A 61 -16.33 14.50 -11.01
C TRP A 61 -15.12 15.25 -11.55
N VAL A 62 -14.34 15.89 -10.66
CA VAL A 62 -13.10 16.58 -11.03
C VAL A 62 -12.06 15.57 -11.49
N LEU A 63 -11.93 14.41 -10.81
CA LEU A 63 -11.08 13.32 -11.26
C LEU A 63 -11.53 12.77 -12.63
N LEU A 64 -12.82 12.61 -12.86
CA LEU A 64 -13.34 12.16 -14.16
C LEU A 64 -12.99 13.14 -15.28
N ALA A 65 -13.24 14.44 -15.08
CA ALA A 65 -12.90 15.47 -16.05
C ALA A 65 -11.40 15.49 -16.36
N TRP A 66 -10.56 15.42 -15.32
CA TRP A 66 -9.11 15.32 -15.46
C TRP A 66 -8.68 14.06 -16.21
N THR A 67 -9.26 12.91 -15.90
CA THR A 67 -9.00 11.65 -16.59
C THR A 67 -9.27 11.76 -18.09
N LEU A 68 -10.43 12.34 -18.47
CA LEU A 68 -10.79 12.53 -19.86
C LEU A 68 -9.84 13.52 -20.58
N LEU A 69 -9.45 14.60 -19.91
CA LEU A 69 -8.47 15.55 -20.44
C LEU A 69 -7.11 14.88 -20.68
N VAL A 70 -6.58 14.17 -19.69
CA VAL A 70 -5.29 13.46 -19.81
C VAL A 70 -5.38 12.37 -20.89
N ALA A 71 -6.47 11.62 -20.97
CA ALA A 71 -6.69 10.63 -22.02
C ALA A 71 -6.70 11.27 -23.41
N ALA A 72 -7.35 12.41 -23.58
CA ALA A 72 -7.35 13.19 -24.82
C ALA A 72 -5.94 13.68 -25.18
N VAL A 73 -5.18 14.19 -24.21
CA VAL A 73 -3.78 14.61 -24.40
C VAL A 73 -2.90 13.44 -24.82
N VAL A 74 -2.98 12.31 -24.09
CA VAL A 74 -2.23 11.09 -24.42
C VAL A 74 -2.55 10.63 -25.83
N ARG A 75 -3.84 10.65 -26.19
CA ARG A 75 -4.29 10.25 -27.54
C ARG A 75 -3.80 11.20 -28.62
N ALA A 76 -3.85 12.51 -28.39
CA ALA A 76 -3.38 13.53 -29.31
C ALA A 76 -1.86 13.43 -29.50
N VAL A 77 -1.10 13.33 -28.40
CA VAL A 77 0.36 13.17 -28.46
C VAL A 77 0.75 11.90 -29.20
N ASP A 78 0.08 10.78 -28.94
CA ASP A 78 0.35 9.52 -29.66
C ASP A 78 -0.02 9.58 -31.15
N ARG A 79 -0.95 10.49 -31.56
CA ARG A 79 -1.42 10.63 -32.94
C ARG A 79 -0.63 11.64 -33.75
N PHE A 80 -0.28 12.78 -33.14
CA PHE A 80 0.19 13.96 -33.87
C PHE A 80 1.66 14.28 -33.62
N VAL A 81 2.26 13.82 -32.52
CA VAL A 81 3.67 14.04 -32.23
C VAL A 81 4.49 12.90 -32.81
N PRO A 82 5.43 13.17 -33.74
CA PRO A 82 6.29 12.11 -34.26
C PRO A 82 7.14 11.49 -33.15
N VAL A 83 7.33 10.17 -33.21
CA VAL A 83 8.21 9.49 -32.26
C VAL A 83 9.64 9.89 -32.54
N CYS A 84 10.24 10.69 -31.66
CA CYS A 84 11.60 11.21 -31.82
C CYS A 84 12.69 10.13 -31.72
N LEU A 85 12.35 8.95 -31.22
CA LEU A 85 13.27 7.83 -30.99
C LEU A 85 12.85 6.63 -31.86
N ALA A 86 13.56 6.41 -32.95
CA ALA A 86 13.39 5.20 -33.74
C ALA A 86 13.60 3.93 -32.87
N PRO A 87 12.80 2.87 -33.03
CA PRO A 87 13.08 1.59 -32.39
C PRO A 87 14.51 1.15 -32.72
N ALA A 88 15.26 0.69 -31.72
CA ALA A 88 16.56 0.12 -31.99
C ALA A 88 16.43 -1.08 -32.93
N PRO A 89 17.21 -1.20 -33.99
CA PRO A 89 17.20 -2.36 -34.86
C PRO A 89 17.41 -3.64 -34.00
N GLY A 90 16.48 -4.59 -34.06
CA GLY A 90 16.53 -5.83 -33.27
C GLY A 90 15.75 -5.80 -31.94
N ALA A 91 15.10 -4.70 -31.58
CA ALA A 91 14.25 -4.66 -30.38
C ALA A 91 12.96 -5.50 -30.54
N ASP A 92 12.53 -5.75 -31.75
CA ASP A 92 11.32 -6.54 -32.07
C ASP A 92 11.54 -8.06 -31.89
N GLU A 93 12.78 -8.54 -31.91
CA GLU A 93 13.08 -9.98 -31.73
C GLU A 93 13.11 -10.43 -30.27
N ALA A 94 13.16 -9.50 -29.33
CA ALA A 94 13.27 -9.82 -27.90
C ALA A 94 11.93 -9.97 -27.16
N GLY A 95 10.77 -9.74 -27.79
CA GLY A 95 9.58 -9.86 -26.96
C GLY A 95 8.18 -9.61 -27.36
N ASP A 96 7.79 -9.42 -28.63
CA ASP A 96 6.34 -9.33 -28.89
C ASP A 96 5.98 -9.64 -30.34
N HIS A 97 5.80 -10.92 -30.67
CA HIS A 97 5.16 -11.35 -31.90
C HIS A 97 3.65 -11.51 -31.68
N SER A 98 2.93 -10.41 -31.62
CA SER A 98 1.49 -10.38 -31.89
C SER A 98 1.26 -9.76 -33.26
N GLY A 99 1.62 -10.48 -34.33
CA GLY A 99 1.36 -10.06 -35.71
C GLY A 99 2.26 -10.79 -36.69
N GLY A 100 1.67 -11.72 -37.44
CA GLY A 100 2.11 -12.54 -38.53
C GLY A 100 3.46 -12.21 -39.16
N GLY A 101 4.47 -13.00 -38.86
CA GLY A 101 5.73 -13.06 -39.58
C GLY A 101 6.47 -14.35 -39.21
N ARG A 102 6.53 -15.29 -40.15
CA ARG A 102 7.18 -16.60 -40.03
C ARG A 102 8.70 -16.42 -39.90
N THR A 103 9.26 -16.62 -38.74
CA THR A 103 10.64 -17.10 -38.58
C THR A 103 10.72 -17.95 -37.30
N GLY A 104 11.37 -19.07 -37.39
CA GLY A 104 11.33 -20.23 -36.50
C GLY A 104 11.72 -20.01 -35.04
N SER A 105 10.83 -19.48 -34.21
CA SER A 105 10.91 -19.54 -32.75
C SER A 105 10.03 -20.69 -32.27
N THR A 106 10.60 -21.67 -31.59
CA THR A 106 9.91 -22.85 -31.04
C THR A 106 9.10 -22.59 -29.76
N THR A 107 8.88 -21.32 -29.39
CA THR A 107 8.00 -20.97 -28.25
C THR A 107 6.56 -20.90 -28.71
N PRO A 108 5.63 -21.70 -28.17
CA PRO A 108 4.22 -21.65 -28.54
C PRO A 108 3.65 -20.24 -28.22
N ASP A 109 2.88 -19.70 -29.14
CA ASP A 109 2.08 -18.51 -28.85
C ASP A 109 1.06 -18.83 -27.77
N LEU A 110 0.93 -17.94 -26.77
CA LEU A 110 -0.07 -18.07 -25.72
C LEU A 110 -1.47 -17.96 -26.32
N GLY A 111 -2.27 -19.03 -26.14
CA GLY A 111 -3.65 -19.06 -26.59
C GLY A 111 -4.60 -18.34 -25.63
N GLN A 112 -5.82 -18.09 -26.08
CA GLN A 112 -6.87 -17.50 -25.24
C GLN A 112 -7.09 -18.30 -23.94
N ARG A 113 -6.98 -19.63 -24.00
CA ARG A 113 -7.12 -20.52 -22.82
C ARG A 113 -6.05 -20.25 -21.78
N ASP A 114 -4.83 -19.95 -22.18
CA ASP A 114 -3.71 -19.65 -21.28
C ASP A 114 -3.97 -18.34 -20.53
N HIS A 115 -4.45 -17.32 -21.25
CA HIS A 115 -4.82 -16.04 -20.65
C HIS A 115 -6.00 -16.19 -19.67
N LEU A 116 -7.01 -17.00 -20.02
CA LEU A 116 -8.15 -17.29 -19.15
C LEU A 116 -7.74 -18.07 -17.90
N LEU A 117 -6.83 -19.05 -18.01
CA LEU A 117 -6.27 -19.77 -16.88
C LEU A 117 -5.61 -18.81 -15.89
N VAL A 118 -4.73 -17.93 -16.37
CA VAL A 118 -3.99 -16.98 -15.53
C VAL A 118 -4.93 -15.95 -14.91
N ALA A 119 -5.87 -15.42 -15.68
CA ALA A 119 -6.86 -14.46 -15.17
C ALA A 119 -7.78 -15.10 -14.13
N GLY A 120 -8.25 -16.33 -14.37
CA GLY A 120 -9.06 -17.09 -13.42
C GLY A 120 -8.31 -17.36 -12.11
N ALA A 121 -7.03 -17.76 -12.19
CA ALA A 121 -6.18 -17.96 -11.03
C ALA A 121 -5.99 -16.66 -10.23
N ALA A 122 -5.71 -15.53 -10.90
CA ALA A 122 -5.57 -14.24 -10.25
C ALA A 122 -6.88 -13.76 -9.60
N THR A 123 -8.02 -13.98 -10.26
CA THR A 123 -9.35 -13.69 -9.68
C THR A 123 -9.63 -14.52 -8.44
N LEU A 124 -9.39 -15.84 -8.49
CA LEU A 124 -9.56 -16.73 -7.33
C LEU A 124 -8.67 -16.32 -6.17
N ALA A 125 -7.40 -15.99 -6.43
CA ALA A 125 -6.48 -15.50 -5.42
C ALA A 125 -6.98 -14.19 -4.79
N SER A 126 -7.43 -13.25 -5.62
CA SER A 126 -7.98 -11.97 -5.15
C SER A 126 -9.19 -12.16 -4.25
N LEU A 127 -10.13 -13.01 -4.64
CA LEU A 127 -11.33 -13.32 -3.86
C LEU A 127 -10.98 -14.05 -2.54
N PHE A 128 -10.00 -14.97 -2.58
CA PHE A 128 -9.52 -15.65 -1.39
C PHE A 128 -8.86 -14.66 -0.41
N GLY A 129 -7.95 -13.80 -0.88
CA GLY A 129 -7.31 -12.78 -0.03
C GLY A 129 -8.32 -11.80 0.54
N ALA A 130 -9.28 -11.33 -0.28
CA ALA A 130 -10.38 -10.48 0.15
C ALA A 130 -11.24 -11.14 1.25
N PHE A 131 -11.54 -12.43 1.10
CA PHE A 131 -12.26 -13.23 2.11
C PHE A 131 -11.49 -13.28 3.45
N VAL A 132 -10.17 -13.54 3.41
CA VAL A 132 -9.33 -13.59 4.61
C VAL A 132 -9.29 -12.20 5.29
N LEU A 133 -9.07 -11.13 4.53
CA LEU A 133 -9.06 -9.76 5.05
C LEU A 133 -10.39 -9.41 5.71
N ARG A 134 -11.50 -9.55 4.97
CA ARG A 134 -12.83 -9.27 5.51
C ARG A 134 -13.12 -10.03 6.80
N ARG A 135 -12.72 -11.31 6.86
CA ARG A 135 -12.93 -12.14 8.04
C ARG A 135 -12.07 -11.70 9.22
N GLY A 136 -10.80 -11.33 8.98
CA GLY A 136 -9.89 -10.81 10.01
C GLY A 136 -10.32 -9.45 10.56
N MET A 137 -10.88 -8.60 9.71
CA MET A 137 -11.41 -7.29 10.08
C MET A 137 -12.77 -7.37 10.82
N GLY A 138 -13.40 -8.55 10.90
CA GLY A 138 -14.76 -8.68 11.46
C GLY A 138 -15.87 -8.08 10.57
N GLY A 139 -15.58 -7.85 9.27
CA GLY A 139 -16.40 -7.13 8.30
C GLY A 139 -15.70 -5.84 7.85
N LEU A 140 -16.27 -5.12 6.88
CA LEU A 140 -15.67 -3.87 6.39
C LEU A 140 -15.91 -2.67 7.32
N GLY A 141 -16.85 -2.76 8.25
CA GLY A 141 -17.05 -1.75 9.31
C GLY A 141 -16.13 -1.95 10.52
N GLY A 142 -15.18 -2.90 10.47
CA GLY A 142 -14.17 -3.07 11.51
C GLY A 142 -13.22 -1.89 11.57
N MET A 143 -12.85 -1.49 12.80
CA MET A 143 -11.94 -0.38 13.07
C MET A 143 -10.58 -0.94 13.46
N ASN A 144 -9.54 -0.61 12.71
CA ASN A 144 -8.18 -0.95 13.11
C ASN A 144 -7.74 -0.01 14.24
N GLN A 145 -7.24 -0.58 15.34
CA GLN A 145 -6.93 0.13 16.58
C GLN A 145 -5.41 0.25 16.81
N ASP A 146 -4.64 0.34 15.74
CA ASP A 146 -3.21 0.63 15.80
C ASP A 146 -2.93 2.07 15.33
N TRP A 147 -1.75 2.59 15.62
CA TRP A 147 -1.44 4.03 15.55
C TRP A 147 -1.58 4.70 14.19
N ASP A 148 -1.14 4.10 13.06
CA ASP A 148 -1.31 4.72 11.74
C ASP A 148 -2.80 4.74 11.31
N ALA A 149 -3.60 3.82 11.83
CA ALA A 149 -5.00 3.69 11.47
C ALA A 149 -5.82 4.93 11.85
N VAL A 150 -5.55 5.53 13.01
CA VAL A 150 -6.26 6.71 13.49
C VAL A 150 -6.06 7.89 12.54
N PHE A 151 -4.81 8.09 12.08
CA PHE A 151 -4.49 9.12 11.09
C PHE A 151 -5.14 8.83 9.74
N HIS A 152 -5.13 7.59 9.27
CA HIS A 152 -5.77 7.23 8.00
C HIS A 152 -7.27 7.54 8.01
N GLY A 153 -7.96 7.20 9.11
CA GLY A 153 -9.38 7.52 9.28
C GLY A 153 -9.65 9.02 9.29
N ALA A 154 -8.91 9.74 10.11
CA ALA A 154 -9.01 11.18 10.24
C ALA A 154 -8.70 11.90 8.91
N ALA A 155 -7.62 11.51 8.20
CA ALA A 155 -7.25 12.13 6.93
C ALA A 155 -8.29 11.91 5.82
N VAL A 156 -8.86 10.71 5.71
CA VAL A 156 -9.93 10.44 4.73
C VAL A 156 -11.17 11.29 5.03
N ARG A 157 -11.59 11.35 6.30
CA ARG A 157 -12.73 12.16 6.71
C ARG A 157 -12.48 13.65 6.48
N TRP A 158 -11.29 14.14 6.83
CA TRP A 158 -10.91 15.54 6.65
C TRP A 158 -10.94 15.96 5.18
N ILE A 159 -10.45 15.11 4.27
CA ILE A 159 -10.52 15.35 2.83
C ILE A 159 -11.97 15.40 2.35
N ILE A 160 -12.84 14.53 2.88
CA ILE A 160 -14.27 14.53 2.54
C ILE A 160 -14.95 15.85 2.98
N GLU A 161 -14.67 16.31 4.20
CA GLU A 161 -15.31 17.51 4.76
C GLU A 161 -14.79 18.80 4.15
N THR A 162 -13.47 18.90 3.93
CA THR A 162 -12.86 20.13 3.40
C THR A 162 -12.90 20.20 1.87
N GLY A 163 -13.05 19.06 1.20
CA GLY A 163 -12.86 18.99 -0.25
C GLY A 163 -11.44 19.33 -0.70
N ASP A 164 -10.46 19.21 0.19
CA ASP A 164 -9.03 19.49 -0.10
C ASP A 164 -8.14 18.36 0.39
N MET A 165 -7.34 17.79 -0.52
CA MET A 165 -6.36 16.76 -0.19
C MET A 165 -4.93 17.30 -0.11
N SER A 166 -4.71 18.61 -0.09
CA SER A 166 -3.37 19.20 -0.04
C SER A 166 -2.65 18.90 1.27
N GLN A 167 -1.33 19.06 1.26
CA GLN A 167 -0.52 18.94 2.47
C GLN A 167 -0.87 20.01 3.50
N ALA A 168 -1.25 21.21 3.05
CA ALA A 168 -1.70 22.28 3.92
C ALA A 168 -2.96 21.90 4.69
N ALA A 169 -3.98 21.37 4.01
CA ALA A 169 -5.21 20.90 4.65
C ALA A 169 -4.94 19.78 5.67
N LEU A 170 -4.07 18.83 5.34
CA LEU A 170 -3.70 17.74 6.28
C LEU A 170 -2.84 18.24 7.45
N ALA A 171 -2.06 19.30 7.28
CA ALA A 171 -1.32 19.91 8.37
C ALA A 171 -2.28 20.54 9.41
N GLU A 172 -3.36 21.15 8.95
CA GLU A 172 -4.43 21.68 9.83
C GLU A 172 -5.08 20.58 10.68
N LEU A 173 -5.27 19.38 10.12
CA LEU A 173 -5.79 18.24 10.87
C LEU A 173 -4.95 17.91 12.10
N ASN A 174 -3.63 18.04 12.00
CA ASN A 174 -2.71 17.75 13.09
C ASN A 174 -2.39 18.97 13.99
N ASN A 175 -3.04 20.12 13.76
CA ASN A 175 -2.79 21.37 14.49
C ASN A 175 -1.29 21.71 14.64
N ARG A 176 -0.53 21.49 13.57
CA ARG A 176 0.89 21.79 13.56
C ARG A 176 1.10 23.30 13.47
N SER A 177 2.00 23.82 14.30
CA SER A 177 2.35 25.24 14.34
C SER A 177 2.99 25.75 13.04
N SER A 178 3.55 24.86 12.21
CA SER A 178 4.11 25.16 10.91
C SER A 178 3.60 24.16 9.86
N VAL A 179 2.80 24.65 8.93
CA VAL A 179 2.33 23.90 7.75
C VAL A 179 3.51 23.48 6.86
N ASP A 180 4.55 24.30 6.81
CA ASP A 180 5.72 24.09 5.95
C ASP A 180 6.59 22.89 6.37
N THR A 181 6.42 22.40 7.59
CA THR A 181 7.16 21.25 8.12
C THR A 181 6.37 19.94 8.07
N PHE A 182 5.12 19.97 7.60
CA PHE A 182 4.27 18.79 7.52
C PHE A 182 4.30 18.17 6.12
N TYR A 183 4.56 16.87 6.07
CA TYR A 183 4.39 16.05 4.88
C TYR A 183 3.91 14.65 5.24
N TYR A 184 2.84 14.22 4.57
CA TYR A 184 2.38 12.83 4.59
C TYR A 184 1.93 12.41 3.18
N PRO A 185 2.26 11.19 2.69
CA PRO A 185 1.81 10.73 1.37
C PRO A 185 0.29 10.57 1.35
N ASN A 186 -0.40 11.50 0.67
CA ASN A 186 -1.85 11.67 0.74
C ASN A 186 -2.62 11.12 -0.47
N THR A 187 -1.96 10.69 -1.53
CA THR A 187 -2.60 10.25 -2.78
C THR A 187 -3.54 9.06 -2.56
N TRP A 188 -3.16 8.12 -1.68
CA TRP A 188 -4.03 6.99 -1.33
C TRP A 188 -5.29 7.46 -0.60
N HIS A 189 -5.16 8.39 0.35
CA HIS A 189 -6.27 8.97 1.10
C HIS A 189 -7.21 9.75 0.20
N GLY A 190 -6.65 10.58 -0.70
CA GLY A 190 -7.43 11.33 -1.68
C GLY A 190 -8.26 10.43 -2.59
N LEU A 191 -7.68 9.32 -3.11
CA LEU A 191 -8.45 8.38 -3.92
C LEU A 191 -9.54 7.68 -3.09
N THR A 192 -9.21 7.29 -1.84
CA THR A 192 -10.13 6.61 -0.93
C THR A 192 -11.33 7.50 -0.56
N ALA A 193 -11.09 8.79 -0.30
CA ALA A 193 -12.12 9.76 0.02
C ALA A 193 -13.19 9.91 -1.09
N LEU A 194 -12.81 9.75 -2.36
CA LEU A 194 -13.75 9.83 -3.50
C LEU A 194 -14.82 8.72 -3.50
N GLY A 195 -14.65 7.67 -2.71
CA GLY A 195 -15.71 6.67 -2.53
C GLY A 195 -16.96 7.24 -1.87
N TRP A 196 -16.82 8.35 -1.12
CA TRP A 196 -17.96 9.09 -0.55
C TRP A 196 -18.87 9.63 -1.64
N ASP A 197 -18.33 10.19 -2.71
CA ASP A 197 -19.09 10.68 -3.87
C ASP A 197 -19.81 9.57 -4.63
N LEU A 198 -19.38 8.33 -4.46
CA LEU A 198 -20.03 7.14 -5.02
C LEU A 198 -21.05 6.50 -4.05
N GLY A 199 -21.41 7.19 -2.97
CA GLY A 199 -22.43 6.76 -2.01
C GLY A 199 -21.94 5.79 -0.93
N VAL A 200 -20.62 5.71 -0.67
CA VAL A 200 -20.08 4.98 0.49
C VAL A 200 -19.88 5.95 1.64
N HIS A 201 -20.94 6.20 2.41
CA HIS A 201 -20.96 7.21 3.47
C HIS A 201 -20.51 6.63 4.83
N ASP A 202 -19.42 5.88 4.82
CA ASP A 202 -18.82 5.29 6.00
C ASP A 202 -17.29 5.15 5.75
N VAL A 203 -16.51 5.90 6.55
CA VAL A 203 -15.04 5.94 6.41
C VAL A 203 -14.40 4.59 6.69
N LEU A 204 -14.94 3.81 7.65
CA LEU A 204 -14.42 2.47 7.95
C LEU A 204 -14.58 1.53 6.76
N HIS A 205 -15.73 1.60 6.07
CA HIS A 205 -15.97 0.84 4.84
C HIS A 205 -15.00 1.27 3.72
N LEU A 206 -14.69 2.56 3.58
CA LEU A 206 -13.76 3.07 2.57
C LEU A 206 -12.33 2.56 2.83
N LEU A 207 -11.84 2.65 4.07
CA LEU A 207 -10.50 2.18 4.46
C LEU A 207 -10.35 0.66 4.26
N SER A 208 -11.35 -0.09 4.74
CA SER A 208 -11.35 -1.54 4.63
C SER A 208 -11.47 -2.01 3.18
N ALA A 209 -12.29 -1.35 2.36
CA ALA A 209 -12.41 -1.65 0.93
C ALA A 209 -11.08 -1.39 0.20
N GLY A 210 -10.37 -0.29 0.51
CA GLY A 210 -9.04 -0.02 -0.01
C GLY A 210 -8.03 -1.13 0.34
N SER A 211 -8.10 -1.66 1.57
CA SER A 211 -7.27 -2.78 2.02
C SER A 211 -7.58 -4.08 1.27
N VAL A 212 -8.86 -4.35 1.02
CA VAL A 212 -9.34 -5.55 0.29
C VAL A 212 -8.88 -5.56 -1.18
N LEU A 213 -8.48 -4.43 -1.76
CA LEU A 213 -7.91 -4.38 -3.11
C LEU A 213 -6.45 -4.86 -3.18
N VAL A 214 -5.72 -4.94 -2.06
CA VAL A 214 -4.31 -5.39 -2.05
C VAL A 214 -4.12 -6.78 -2.66
N PRO A 215 -4.91 -7.82 -2.31
CA PRO A 215 -4.87 -9.13 -2.98
C PRO A 215 -5.09 -9.05 -4.49
N PHE A 216 -5.98 -8.19 -4.96
CA PHE A 216 -6.21 -7.97 -6.39
C PHE A 216 -4.96 -7.41 -7.08
N PHE A 217 -4.35 -6.37 -6.52
CA PHE A 217 -3.18 -5.73 -7.11
C PHE A 217 -1.98 -6.68 -7.18
N VAL A 218 -1.69 -7.41 -6.10
CA VAL A 218 -0.54 -8.33 -6.09
C VAL A 218 -0.76 -9.54 -7.00
N SER A 219 -1.94 -10.14 -6.99
CA SER A 219 -2.22 -11.35 -7.78
C SER A 219 -2.18 -11.07 -9.28
N PHE A 220 -2.84 -10.02 -9.74
CA PHE A 220 -2.83 -9.63 -11.15
C PHE A 220 -1.48 -9.05 -11.58
N GLY A 221 -0.82 -8.26 -10.72
CA GLY A 221 0.50 -7.69 -10.99
C GLY A 221 1.57 -8.77 -11.18
N LEU A 222 1.67 -9.71 -10.23
CA LEU A 222 2.61 -10.85 -10.34
C LEU A 222 2.26 -11.78 -11.49
N ALA A 223 0.98 -12.09 -11.72
CA ALA A 223 0.55 -12.87 -12.86
C ALA A 223 1.04 -12.27 -14.18
N ALA A 224 0.84 -10.97 -14.38
CA ALA A 224 1.25 -10.27 -15.59
C ALA A 224 2.77 -10.24 -15.75
N LEU A 225 3.51 -9.93 -14.67
CA LEU A 225 4.97 -9.91 -14.66
C LEU A 225 5.55 -11.28 -15.01
N VAL A 226 5.10 -12.33 -14.31
CA VAL A 226 5.59 -13.70 -14.49
C VAL A 226 5.20 -14.25 -15.86
N LEU A 227 3.96 -14.02 -16.32
CA LEU A 227 3.52 -14.44 -17.66
C LEU A 227 4.38 -13.80 -18.76
N ARG A 228 4.67 -12.49 -18.63
CA ARG A 228 5.52 -11.77 -19.58
C ARG A 228 6.95 -12.31 -19.58
N ALA A 229 7.53 -12.57 -18.41
CA ALA A 229 8.92 -12.97 -18.28
C ALA A 229 9.15 -14.46 -18.64
N THR A 230 8.22 -15.34 -18.26
CA THR A 230 8.37 -16.79 -18.44
C THR A 230 7.68 -17.33 -19.68
N ARG A 231 6.65 -16.66 -20.20
CA ARG A 231 5.71 -17.17 -21.21
C ARG A 231 5.09 -18.52 -20.81
N ASN A 232 5.03 -18.80 -19.53
CA ASN A 232 4.47 -20.03 -19.00
C ASN A 232 3.20 -19.72 -18.16
N PRO A 233 2.02 -20.08 -18.67
CA PRO A 233 0.75 -19.77 -17.98
C PRO A 233 0.61 -20.51 -16.65
N VAL A 234 1.23 -21.69 -16.49
CA VAL A 234 1.17 -22.45 -15.24
C VAL A 234 1.98 -21.76 -14.14
N VAL A 235 3.20 -21.28 -14.46
CA VAL A 235 3.99 -20.51 -13.48
C VAL A 235 3.29 -19.22 -13.10
N ALA A 236 2.70 -18.50 -14.08
CA ALA A 236 1.98 -17.26 -13.81
C ALA A 236 0.71 -17.48 -12.96
N ALA A 237 -0.07 -18.51 -13.26
CA ALA A 237 -1.24 -18.89 -12.47
C ALA A 237 -0.86 -19.33 -11.04
N SER A 238 0.22 -20.12 -10.91
CA SER A 238 0.74 -20.53 -9.59
C SER A 238 1.25 -19.33 -8.79
N ALA A 239 1.96 -18.38 -9.42
CA ALA A 239 2.42 -17.17 -8.75
C ALA A 239 1.24 -16.31 -8.24
N ALA A 240 0.17 -16.18 -9.04
CA ALA A 240 -1.05 -15.51 -8.62
C ALA A 240 -1.70 -16.19 -7.42
N LEU A 241 -1.91 -17.52 -7.47
CA LEU A 241 -2.55 -18.27 -6.38
C LEU A 241 -1.72 -18.24 -5.09
N LEU A 242 -0.40 -18.37 -5.21
CA LEU A 242 0.50 -18.37 -4.06
C LEU A 242 0.73 -16.97 -3.47
N SER A 243 0.46 -15.89 -4.20
CA SER A 243 0.74 -14.51 -3.75
C SER A 243 -0.07 -14.08 -2.52
N VAL A 244 -1.21 -14.68 -2.28
CA VAL A 244 -2.12 -14.36 -1.18
C VAL A 244 -2.03 -15.31 0.00
N LEU A 245 -1.11 -16.28 -0.03
CA LEU A 245 -0.90 -17.21 1.07
C LEU A 245 0.06 -16.66 2.13
N PRO A 246 1.23 -16.07 1.77
CA PRO A 246 2.18 -15.57 2.75
C PRO A 246 1.62 -14.37 3.50
N SER A 247 1.72 -14.45 4.83
CA SER A 247 1.27 -13.37 5.70
C SER A 247 2.05 -12.09 5.47
N ALA A 248 3.37 -12.21 5.31
CA ALA A 248 4.25 -11.06 5.12
C ALA A 248 3.91 -10.24 3.86
N LEU A 249 3.42 -10.87 2.78
CA LEU A 249 3.17 -10.16 1.52
C LEU A 249 1.89 -9.32 1.54
N VAL A 250 0.82 -9.82 2.20
CA VAL A 250 -0.51 -9.19 2.13
C VAL A 250 -0.97 -8.70 3.49
N TYR A 251 -0.83 -9.51 4.56
CA TYR A 251 -1.57 -9.31 5.79
C TYR A 251 -0.78 -8.57 6.87
N ASP A 252 0.53 -8.82 7.00
CA ASP A 252 1.32 -8.28 8.12
C ASP A 252 1.41 -6.75 8.09
N ASN A 253 1.56 -6.13 6.92
CA ASN A 253 1.56 -4.68 6.78
C ASN A 253 0.16 -4.04 6.86
N LEU A 254 -0.92 -4.84 6.78
CA LEU A 254 -2.31 -4.39 6.99
C LEU A 254 -2.76 -4.61 8.43
N TRP A 255 -2.07 -5.48 9.17
CA TRP A 255 -2.27 -5.66 10.60
C TRP A 255 -1.52 -4.59 11.40
N ARG A 256 -0.22 -4.40 11.12
CA ARG A 256 0.67 -3.55 11.90
C ARG A 256 0.69 -2.13 11.32
N GLY A 257 0.29 -1.16 12.10
CA GLY A 257 0.21 0.24 11.72
C GLY A 257 -1.22 0.72 11.43
N PRO A 258 -1.94 0.29 10.41
CA PRO A 258 -1.61 -0.46 9.20
C PRO A 258 -0.86 0.40 8.18
N LEU A 259 0.10 -0.16 7.48
CA LEU A 259 0.93 0.55 6.50
C LEU A 259 0.24 0.62 5.12
N LEU A 260 -0.96 1.22 5.04
CA LEU A 260 -1.82 1.18 3.86
C LEU A 260 -1.18 1.74 2.59
N PRO A 261 -0.66 2.99 2.56
CA PRO A 261 -0.05 3.55 1.36
C PRO A 261 1.20 2.76 0.92
N PHE A 262 2.06 2.36 1.89
CA PHE A 262 3.24 1.57 1.59
C PHE A 262 2.89 0.23 0.94
N THR A 263 1.92 -0.49 1.51
CA THR A 263 1.49 -1.82 1.01
C THR A 263 0.95 -1.72 -0.41
N VAL A 264 0.10 -0.74 -0.69
CA VAL A 264 -0.42 -0.51 -2.04
C VAL A 264 0.72 -0.17 -3.01
N GLY A 265 1.64 0.71 -2.62
CA GLY A 265 2.81 1.05 -3.42
C GLY A 265 3.66 -0.18 -3.77
N LEU A 266 3.95 -1.04 -2.77
CA LEU A 266 4.74 -2.26 -2.96
C LEU A 266 4.07 -3.24 -3.92
N VAL A 267 2.79 -3.57 -3.71
CA VAL A 267 2.10 -4.60 -4.52
C VAL A 267 1.83 -4.16 -5.95
N LEU A 268 1.94 -2.86 -6.25
CA LEU A 268 1.85 -2.30 -7.60
C LEU A 268 3.18 -2.28 -8.35
N VAL A 269 4.34 -2.53 -7.70
CA VAL A 269 5.65 -2.55 -8.38
C VAL A 269 5.71 -3.56 -9.53
N PRO A 270 5.16 -4.79 -9.45
CA PRO A 270 5.10 -5.69 -10.60
C PRO A 270 4.40 -5.08 -11.83
N ALA A 271 3.32 -4.34 -11.62
CA ALA A 271 2.60 -3.64 -12.69
C ALA A 271 3.45 -2.50 -13.28
N LEU A 272 4.22 -1.78 -12.47
CA LEU A 272 5.18 -0.78 -12.93
C LEU A 272 6.24 -1.41 -13.85
N VAL A 273 6.82 -2.54 -13.47
CA VAL A 273 7.79 -3.25 -14.31
C VAL A 273 7.15 -3.68 -15.64
N VAL A 274 5.91 -4.14 -15.62
CA VAL A 274 5.19 -4.55 -16.85
C VAL A 274 5.01 -3.38 -17.81
N ILE A 275 4.60 -2.19 -17.32
CA ILE A 275 4.41 -1.01 -18.18
C ILE A 275 5.74 -0.45 -18.66
N PHE A 276 6.78 -0.42 -17.83
CA PHE A 276 8.12 -0.03 -18.23
C PHE A 276 8.65 -0.97 -19.32
N ALA A 277 8.58 -2.28 -19.11
CA ALA A 277 9.02 -3.25 -20.11
C ALA A 277 8.29 -3.08 -21.45
N ARG A 278 7.02 -2.65 -21.44
CA ARG A 278 6.27 -2.32 -22.65
C ARG A 278 6.75 -1.02 -23.29
N THR A 279 6.92 0.04 -22.50
CA THR A 279 7.37 1.36 -22.96
C THR A 279 8.72 1.28 -23.64
N PHE A 280 9.66 0.52 -23.06
CA PHE A 280 11.00 0.34 -23.61
C PHE A 280 11.08 -0.63 -24.79
N SER A 281 10.05 -1.45 -25.00
CA SER A 281 9.94 -2.34 -26.17
C SER A 281 9.22 -1.69 -27.34
N ARG A 282 8.13 -0.95 -27.06
CA ARG A 282 7.32 -0.25 -28.07
C ARG A 282 7.33 1.25 -27.78
N ARG A 283 8.25 1.95 -28.34
CA ARG A 283 8.38 3.40 -28.16
C ARG A 283 7.20 4.13 -28.79
N SER A 284 6.23 4.52 -27.99
CA SER A 284 5.19 5.46 -28.36
C SER A 284 5.17 6.60 -27.35
N ASN A 285 4.89 7.81 -27.81
CA ASN A 285 4.82 8.98 -26.93
C ASN A 285 3.67 8.84 -25.91
N GLY A 286 2.56 8.23 -26.31
CA GLY A 286 1.45 7.91 -25.40
C GLY A 286 1.87 6.98 -24.28
N LEU A 287 2.63 5.91 -24.58
CA LEU A 287 3.18 4.99 -23.57
C LEU A 287 4.18 5.67 -22.64
N LEU A 288 5.00 6.60 -23.16
CA LEU A 288 5.94 7.36 -22.37
C LEU A 288 5.21 8.21 -21.33
N LEU A 289 4.16 8.93 -21.74
CA LEU A 289 3.34 9.73 -20.82
C LEU A 289 2.69 8.85 -19.76
N VAL A 290 2.13 7.71 -20.14
CA VAL A 290 1.48 6.79 -19.20
C VAL A 290 2.49 6.16 -18.24
N ALA A 291 3.72 5.82 -18.70
CA ALA A 291 4.79 5.34 -17.82
C ALA A 291 5.25 6.41 -16.84
N GLY A 292 5.31 7.67 -17.26
CA GLY A 292 5.61 8.81 -16.39
C GLY A 292 4.52 9.06 -15.35
N LEU A 293 3.24 9.00 -15.75
CA LEU A 293 2.10 9.04 -14.81
C LEU A 293 2.21 7.92 -13.76
N ALA A 294 2.44 6.68 -14.20
CA ALA A 294 2.60 5.54 -13.32
C ALA A 294 3.77 5.73 -12.33
N ALA A 295 4.91 6.22 -12.80
CA ALA A 295 6.09 6.47 -11.96
C ALA A 295 5.85 7.62 -10.95
N GLY A 296 5.19 8.71 -11.37
CA GLY A 296 4.78 9.80 -10.47
C GLY A 296 3.79 9.35 -9.42
N GLY A 297 2.86 8.44 -9.81
CA GLY A 297 1.89 7.82 -8.89
C GLY A 297 2.56 7.01 -7.79
N VAL A 298 3.66 6.31 -8.08
CA VAL A 298 4.43 5.57 -7.04
C VAL A 298 4.91 6.51 -5.94
N PHE A 299 5.45 7.68 -6.30
CA PHE A 299 5.89 8.67 -5.30
C PHE A 299 4.70 9.20 -4.49
N GLY A 300 3.61 9.55 -5.16
CA GLY A 300 2.40 10.06 -4.50
C GLY A 300 1.75 9.07 -3.54
N ILE A 301 1.80 7.76 -3.85
CA ILE A 301 1.29 6.71 -2.94
C ILE A 301 2.18 6.65 -1.70
N HIS A 302 3.51 6.49 -1.89
CA HIS A 302 4.48 6.43 -0.78
C HIS A 302 5.91 6.65 -1.32
N PRO A 303 6.70 7.60 -0.77
CA PRO A 303 8.03 7.92 -1.28
C PRO A 303 9.00 6.72 -1.33
N SER A 304 8.95 5.81 -0.34
CA SER A 304 9.78 4.59 -0.36
C SER A 304 9.45 3.65 -1.54
N GLY A 305 8.28 3.81 -2.16
CA GLY A 305 7.91 3.10 -3.39
C GLY A 305 8.86 3.38 -4.56
N VAL A 306 9.44 4.59 -4.62
CA VAL A 306 10.46 4.94 -5.62
C VAL A 306 11.71 4.09 -5.43
N TYR A 307 12.23 4.01 -4.21
CA TYR A 307 13.40 3.19 -3.88
C TYR A 307 13.13 1.70 -4.10
N THR A 308 11.93 1.25 -3.70
CA THR A 308 11.47 -0.13 -3.99
C THR A 308 11.45 -0.38 -5.50
N SER A 309 10.95 0.58 -6.29
CA SER A 309 10.94 0.48 -7.76
C SER A 309 12.36 0.40 -8.33
N VAL A 310 13.33 1.13 -7.76
CA VAL A 310 14.74 1.07 -8.16
C VAL A 310 15.32 -0.32 -7.91
N ILE A 311 15.01 -0.98 -6.78
CA ILE A 311 15.43 -2.35 -6.49
C ILE A 311 15.00 -3.32 -7.61
N PHE A 312 13.82 -3.11 -8.21
CA PHE A 312 13.34 -3.95 -9.31
C PHE A 312 13.83 -3.50 -10.68
N LEU A 313 13.77 -2.21 -10.96
CA LEU A 313 14.05 -1.68 -12.30
C LEU A 313 15.55 -1.62 -12.63
N LEU A 314 16.42 -1.32 -11.65
CA LEU A 314 17.85 -1.22 -11.92
C LEU A 314 18.45 -2.55 -12.39
N PRO A 315 18.26 -3.69 -11.71
CA PRO A 315 18.71 -4.98 -12.24
C PRO A 315 18.06 -5.36 -13.57
N TRP A 316 16.78 -4.98 -13.77
CA TRP A 316 16.09 -5.19 -15.05
C TRP A 316 16.77 -4.40 -16.19
N PHE A 317 17.14 -3.13 -15.99
CA PHE A 317 17.87 -2.34 -16.96
C PHE A 317 19.28 -2.90 -17.20
N VAL A 318 19.99 -3.30 -16.14
CA VAL A 318 21.32 -3.91 -16.26
C VAL A 318 21.25 -5.17 -17.13
N GLN A 319 20.31 -6.08 -16.86
CA GLN A 319 20.12 -7.27 -17.69
C GLN A 319 19.76 -6.90 -19.13
N ARG A 320 18.89 -5.92 -19.35
CA ARG A 320 18.49 -5.46 -20.68
C ARG A 320 19.67 -4.90 -21.46
N TRP A 321 20.49 -4.07 -20.85
CA TRP A 321 21.67 -3.50 -21.49
C TRP A 321 22.77 -4.53 -21.72
N TRP A 322 22.90 -5.50 -20.84
CA TRP A 322 23.81 -6.63 -21.04
C TRP A 322 23.41 -7.48 -22.24
N THR A 323 22.12 -7.77 -22.39
CA THR A 323 21.61 -8.61 -23.48
C THR A 323 21.39 -7.85 -24.79
N ALA A 324 21.18 -6.54 -24.75
CA ALA A 324 20.94 -5.68 -25.90
C ALA A 324 21.65 -4.31 -25.75
N PRO A 325 23.01 -4.27 -25.76
CA PRO A 325 23.77 -3.04 -25.44
C PRO A 325 23.50 -1.86 -26.39
N ARG A 326 23.06 -2.17 -27.62
CA ARG A 326 22.69 -1.11 -28.60
C ARG A 326 21.48 -0.27 -28.16
N THR A 327 20.66 -0.75 -27.21
CA THR A 327 19.50 0.00 -26.70
C THR A 327 19.88 1.04 -25.66
N PHE A 328 21.06 0.98 -25.06
CA PHE A 328 21.47 1.79 -23.91
C PHE A 328 21.19 3.30 -24.08
N LYS A 329 21.72 3.90 -25.14
CA LYS A 329 21.58 5.37 -25.36
C LYS A 329 20.12 5.77 -25.49
N SER A 330 19.35 5.02 -26.26
CA SER A 330 17.94 5.30 -26.49
C SER A 330 17.06 5.00 -25.28
N ASP A 331 17.43 3.99 -24.48
CA ASP A 331 16.76 3.71 -23.22
C ASP A 331 17.03 4.82 -22.20
N LEU A 332 18.27 5.34 -22.14
CA LEU A 332 18.61 6.47 -21.27
C LEU A 332 17.77 7.72 -21.57
N VAL A 333 17.60 8.06 -22.85
CA VAL A 333 16.72 9.17 -23.25
C VAL A 333 15.27 8.92 -22.84
N THR A 334 14.80 7.66 -23.00
CA THR A 334 13.44 7.29 -22.56
C THR A 334 13.30 7.36 -21.04
N VAL A 335 14.31 6.94 -20.26
CA VAL A 335 14.33 7.07 -18.79
C VAL A 335 14.22 8.54 -18.39
N VAL A 336 15.02 9.41 -19.02
CA VAL A 336 14.98 10.86 -18.73
C VAL A 336 13.60 11.44 -19.06
N ALA A 337 13.01 11.07 -20.19
CA ALA A 337 11.71 11.57 -20.59
C ALA A 337 10.58 11.07 -19.65
N VAL A 338 10.59 9.79 -19.29
CA VAL A 338 9.64 9.22 -18.30
C VAL A 338 9.84 9.87 -16.93
N GLY A 339 11.11 10.05 -16.50
CA GLY A 339 11.46 10.72 -15.26
C GLY A 339 11.00 12.19 -15.22
N PHE A 340 11.13 12.91 -16.33
CA PHE A 340 10.61 14.28 -16.44
C PHE A 340 9.09 14.33 -16.24
N VAL A 341 8.33 13.46 -16.92
CA VAL A 341 6.88 13.39 -16.73
C VAL A 341 6.54 13.02 -15.28
N ALA A 342 7.26 12.05 -14.70
CA ALA A 342 7.05 11.63 -13.31
C ALA A 342 7.32 12.78 -12.32
N LEU A 343 8.36 13.59 -12.54
CA LEU A 343 8.68 14.78 -11.74
C LEU A 343 7.58 15.83 -11.84
N VAL A 344 7.06 16.08 -13.04
CA VAL A 344 5.93 17.03 -13.22
C VAL A 344 4.69 16.54 -12.48
N VAL A 345 4.37 15.24 -12.56
CA VAL A 345 3.23 14.62 -11.86
C VAL A 345 3.40 14.68 -10.35
N ALA A 346 4.60 14.43 -9.85
CA ALA A 346 4.89 14.41 -8.42
C ALA A 346 5.34 15.77 -7.86
N ALA A 347 5.31 16.85 -8.65
CA ALA A 347 5.90 18.14 -8.26
C ALA A 347 5.36 18.67 -6.93
N ALA A 348 4.04 18.69 -6.75
CA ALA A 348 3.42 19.21 -5.52
C ALA A 348 3.80 18.39 -4.26
N PRO A 349 3.61 17.06 -4.21
CA PRO A 349 4.02 16.29 -3.04
C PRO A 349 5.56 16.24 -2.86
N LEU A 350 6.35 16.33 -3.94
CA LEU A 350 7.80 16.40 -3.84
C LEU A 350 8.26 17.71 -3.19
N MET A 351 7.68 18.84 -3.59
CA MET A 351 8.00 20.14 -2.98
C MET A 351 7.64 20.15 -1.50
N ALA A 352 6.47 19.62 -1.12
CA ALA A 352 6.08 19.50 0.27
C ALA A 352 7.04 18.60 1.07
N ALA A 353 7.44 17.45 0.50
CA ALA A 353 8.39 16.55 1.16
C ALA A 353 9.78 17.21 1.35
N LEU A 354 10.24 18.01 0.39
CA LEU A 354 11.51 18.74 0.51
C LEU A 354 11.42 19.87 1.53
N SER A 355 10.28 20.56 1.64
CA SER A 355 10.06 21.62 2.62
C SER A 355 9.97 21.09 4.04
N ALA A 356 9.34 19.92 4.23
CA ALA A 356 9.21 19.30 5.54
C ALA A 356 10.56 18.82 6.13
N GLY A 357 11.59 18.68 5.30
CA GLY A 357 12.89 18.17 5.74
C GLY A 357 12.89 16.68 6.06
N ALA A 358 13.96 16.22 6.73
CA ALA A 358 14.02 14.87 7.24
C ALA A 358 13.19 14.81 8.52
N ALA A 359 12.07 14.08 8.51
CA ALA A 359 11.36 13.77 9.74
C ALA A 359 12.27 12.95 10.67
N ASP A 360 12.14 13.14 11.97
CA ASP A 360 12.79 12.27 12.96
C ASP A 360 12.37 10.83 12.66
N GLN A 361 13.34 10.02 12.25
CA GLN A 361 13.05 8.66 11.84
C GLN A 361 12.94 7.79 13.08
N PHE A 362 11.79 7.15 13.21
CA PHE A 362 11.65 6.11 14.23
C PHE A 362 12.55 4.92 13.83
N ASP A 363 13.48 4.56 14.68
CA ASP A 363 14.40 3.45 14.47
C ASP A 363 13.90 2.20 15.18
N TRP A 364 13.67 1.15 14.43
CA TRP A 364 13.29 -0.14 14.99
C TRP A 364 14.56 -0.92 15.33
N ALA A 365 14.75 -1.24 16.60
CA ALA A 365 15.89 -2.02 17.07
C ALA A 365 16.02 -3.38 16.37
N ALA A 366 17.25 -3.80 16.07
CA ALA A 366 17.52 -5.13 15.58
C ALA A 366 17.31 -6.18 16.69
N GLU A 367 16.57 -7.24 16.40
CA GLU A 367 16.20 -8.28 17.37
C GLU A 367 16.74 -9.66 17.01
N GLU A 368 17.39 -9.81 15.86
CA GLU A 368 17.75 -11.09 15.28
C GLU A 368 19.25 -11.17 15.01
N ASN A 369 19.77 -12.38 14.88
CA ASN A 369 21.08 -12.55 14.28
C ASN A 369 20.93 -12.75 12.76
N PRO A 370 21.99 -12.54 11.92
CA PRO A 370 21.88 -12.58 10.47
C PRO A 370 21.38 -13.92 9.92
N GLY A 371 21.71 -15.05 10.56
CA GLY A 371 21.26 -16.37 10.15
C GLY A 371 19.77 -16.58 10.43
N GLN A 372 19.30 -16.11 11.59
CA GLN A 372 17.90 -16.12 11.96
C GLN A 372 17.10 -15.24 11.01
N ALA A 373 17.52 -13.99 10.79
CA ALA A 373 16.88 -13.06 9.87
C ALA A 373 16.73 -13.67 8.46
N PHE A 374 17.81 -14.23 7.90
CA PHE A 374 17.73 -14.91 6.60
C PHE A 374 16.71 -16.05 6.61
N GLY A 375 16.73 -16.89 7.65
CA GLY A 375 15.79 -18.02 7.79
C GLY A 375 14.36 -17.54 7.88
N GLU A 376 14.06 -16.54 8.73
CA GLU A 376 12.72 -16.01 8.92
C GLU A 376 12.14 -15.41 7.64
N ALA A 377 12.90 -14.63 6.90
CA ALA A 377 12.44 -14.07 5.63
C ALA A 377 12.21 -15.15 4.57
N PHE A 378 13.16 -16.10 4.39
CA PHE A 378 13.04 -17.12 3.36
C PHE A 378 11.93 -18.15 3.65
N PHE A 379 11.80 -18.57 4.91
CA PHE A 379 10.77 -19.52 5.35
C PHE A 379 9.43 -18.85 5.73
N LEU A 380 9.32 -17.53 5.53
CA LEU A 380 8.08 -16.75 5.72
C LEU A 380 7.53 -16.85 7.15
N ASN A 381 8.40 -16.81 8.14
CA ASN A 381 8.00 -16.85 9.56
C ASN A 381 8.44 -15.63 10.39
N HIS A 382 8.76 -14.52 9.74
CA HIS A 382 9.05 -13.28 10.45
C HIS A 382 7.89 -12.92 11.39
N ALA A 383 8.22 -12.66 12.66
CA ALA A 383 7.27 -12.40 13.75
C ALA A 383 6.17 -13.48 13.88
N ARG A 384 6.50 -14.76 13.64
CA ARG A 384 5.60 -15.91 13.72
C ARG A 384 6.22 -17.05 14.50
N THR A 385 5.36 -17.92 15.01
CA THR A 385 5.78 -19.10 15.77
C THR A 385 6.26 -20.25 14.90
N SER A 386 5.89 -20.27 13.61
CA SER A 386 6.23 -21.35 12.69
C SER A 386 6.36 -20.89 11.24
N PRO A 387 7.30 -21.47 10.48
CA PRO A 387 7.44 -21.22 9.06
C PRO A 387 6.20 -21.62 8.24
N GLN A 388 6.02 -20.93 7.11
CA GLN A 388 4.99 -21.30 6.13
C GLN A 388 5.53 -22.38 5.17
N TRP A 389 5.81 -23.56 5.72
CA TRP A 389 6.52 -24.68 5.09
C TRP A 389 6.06 -25.03 3.68
N PRO A 390 4.77 -25.17 3.35
CA PRO A 390 4.34 -25.53 1.99
C PRO A 390 4.87 -24.59 0.92
N VAL A 391 4.79 -23.28 1.15
CA VAL A 391 5.28 -22.26 0.21
C VAL A 391 6.80 -22.23 0.20
N ALA A 392 7.44 -22.31 1.37
CA ALA A 392 8.88 -22.29 1.50
C ALA A 392 9.55 -23.52 0.83
N LEU A 393 9.00 -24.72 1.02
CA LEU A 393 9.52 -25.93 0.37
C LEU A 393 9.37 -25.88 -1.15
N LEU A 394 8.25 -25.36 -1.65
CA LEU A 394 8.09 -25.10 -3.08
C LEU A 394 9.15 -24.10 -3.58
N ALA A 395 9.44 -23.05 -2.80
CA ALA A 395 10.48 -22.07 -3.15
C ALA A 395 11.88 -22.71 -3.18
N VAL A 396 12.19 -23.62 -2.26
CA VAL A 396 13.46 -24.39 -2.31
C VAL A 396 13.55 -25.20 -3.60
N VAL A 397 12.49 -25.93 -3.98
CA VAL A 397 12.46 -26.66 -5.27
C VAL A 397 12.62 -25.68 -6.44
N GLY A 398 11.98 -24.52 -6.36
CA GLY A 398 12.09 -23.46 -7.37
C GLY A 398 13.51 -22.94 -7.53
N LEU A 399 14.25 -22.76 -6.43
CA LEU A 399 15.63 -22.27 -6.43
C LEU A 399 16.55 -23.14 -7.28
N PHE A 400 16.37 -24.46 -7.26
CA PHE A 400 17.12 -25.38 -8.13
C PHE A 400 16.67 -25.34 -9.61
N ASN A 401 15.57 -24.66 -9.92
CA ASN A 401 14.99 -24.57 -11.26
C ASN A 401 15.03 -23.16 -11.88
N ILE A 402 15.64 -22.16 -11.22
CA ILE A 402 15.68 -20.76 -11.71
C ILE A 402 16.30 -20.60 -13.09
N ARG A 403 17.30 -21.46 -13.42
CA ARG A 403 18.01 -21.44 -14.72
C ARG A 403 17.10 -21.74 -15.91
N ARG A 404 15.91 -22.29 -15.68
CA ARG A 404 14.89 -22.52 -16.73
C ARG A 404 14.30 -21.23 -17.28
N PHE A 405 14.39 -20.12 -16.53
CA PHE A 405 13.80 -18.83 -16.88
C PHE A 405 14.83 -17.70 -16.83
N PRO A 406 15.81 -17.67 -17.77
CA PRO A 406 16.91 -16.70 -17.74
C PRO A 406 16.45 -15.24 -17.87
N ARG A 407 15.22 -15.01 -18.40
CA ARG A 407 14.63 -13.68 -18.45
C ARG A 407 14.26 -13.14 -17.07
N LEU A 408 14.24 -13.96 -16.01
CA LEU A 408 14.02 -13.56 -14.61
C LEU A 408 15.34 -13.39 -13.82
N THR A 409 16.52 -13.44 -14.45
CA THR A 409 17.77 -13.29 -13.69
C THR A 409 17.83 -11.98 -12.91
N TRP A 410 17.39 -10.88 -13.50
CA TRP A 410 17.29 -9.59 -12.83
C TRP A 410 16.39 -9.65 -11.58
N PHE A 411 15.31 -10.42 -11.64
CA PHE A 411 14.36 -10.57 -10.54
C PHE A 411 15.00 -11.24 -9.33
N TRP A 412 15.85 -12.26 -9.57
CA TRP A 412 16.59 -12.90 -8.48
C TRP A 412 17.65 -12.00 -7.86
N VAL A 413 18.28 -11.13 -8.66
CA VAL A 413 19.20 -10.10 -8.14
C VAL A 413 18.43 -9.12 -7.26
N SER A 414 17.26 -8.67 -7.69
CA SER A 414 16.37 -7.80 -6.89
C SER A 414 15.96 -8.48 -5.57
N GLY A 415 15.64 -9.78 -5.62
CA GLY A 415 15.31 -10.59 -4.44
C GLY A 415 16.48 -10.72 -3.46
N ALA A 416 17.70 -10.89 -3.97
CA ALA A 416 18.90 -10.92 -3.12
C ALA A 416 19.17 -9.57 -2.45
N VAL A 417 18.93 -8.46 -3.15
CA VAL A 417 19.02 -7.11 -2.57
C VAL A 417 17.95 -6.92 -1.48
N ALA A 418 16.69 -7.29 -1.74
CA ALA A 418 15.61 -7.22 -0.74
C ALA A 418 15.93 -8.06 0.50
N MET A 419 16.46 -9.28 0.32
CA MET A 419 16.91 -10.14 1.41
C MET A 419 18.05 -9.50 2.21
N GLY A 420 19.04 -8.90 1.53
CA GLY A 420 20.12 -8.17 2.19
C GLY A 420 19.64 -7.00 3.03
N LEU A 421 18.66 -6.22 2.51
CA LEU A 421 18.04 -5.12 3.25
C LEU A 421 17.23 -5.63 4.46
N PHE A 422 16.51 -6.75 4.32
CA PHE A 422 15.83 -7.37 5.45
C PHE A 422 16.83 -7.78 6.54
N VAL A 423 17.89 -8.48 6.18
CA VAL A 423 18.93 -8.90 7.14
C VAL A 423 19.61 -7.67 7.77
N ALA A 424 19.84 -6.60 6.99
CA ALA A 424 20.39 -5.36 7.53
C ALA A 424 19.48 -4.73 8.60
N ALA A 425 18.18 -4.62 8.32
CA ALA A 425 17.21 -4.03 9.25
C ALA A 425 16.90 -4.92 10.47
N ALA A 426 16.93 -6.25 10.30
CA ALA A 426 16.55 -7.18 11.37
C ALA A 426 17.71 -7.54 12.32
N ALA A 427 18.97 -7.43 11.85
CA ALA A 427 20.11 -7.97 12.57
C ALA A 427 21.22 -6.96 12.91
N TYR A 428 21.11 -5.69 12.50
CA TYR A 428 22.17 -4.71 12.73
C TYR A 428 21.65 -3.32 13.12
N ASP A 429 21.98 -2.86 14.33
CA ASP A 429 21.78 -1.48 14.81
C ASP A 429 23.01 -0.61 14.54
N THR A 430 23.52 -0.65 13.34
CA THR A 430 24.72 0.10 12.96
C THR A 430 24.36 1.28 12.05
N PRO A 431 25.12 2.41 12.07
CA PRO A 431 24.80 3.57 11.25
C PRO A 431 24.70 3.26 9.74
N TRP A 432 25.48 2.30 9.25
CA TRP A 432 25.39 1.90 7.83
C TRP A 432 24.08 1.15 7.53
N ALA A 433 23.66 0.23 8.42
CA ALA A 433 22.41 -0.50 8.23
C ALA A 433 21.22 0.45 8.27
N GLN A 434 21.19 1.33 9.28
CA GLN A 434 20.19 2.38 9.42
C GLN A 434 20.15 3.28 8.17
N SER A 435 21.30 3.74 7.65
CA SER A 435 21.34 4.63 6.48
C SER A 435 20.80 3.99 5.19
N VAL A 436 21.03 2.68 4.97
CA VAL A 436 20.55 2.01 3.75
C VAL A 436 19.11 1.53 3.86
N THR A 437 18.54 1.43 5.06
CA THR A 437 17.16 1.01 5.31
C THR A 437 16.24 2.15 5.75
N ALA A 438 16.80 3.34 6.02
CA ALA A 438 16.11 4.53 6.54
C ALA A 438 14.84 4.91 5.77
N VAL A 439 14.89 4.92 4.43
CA VAL A 439 13.74 5.29 3.59
C VAL A 439 12.53 4.37 3.75
N TRP A 440 12.70 3.22 4.41
CA TRP A 440 11.64 2.29 4.82
C TRP A 440 11.47 2.26 6.36
N TRP A 441 11.99 3.29 7.07
CA TRP A 441 11.90 3.43 8.53
C TRP A 441 12.62 2.33 9.30
N ASN A 442 13.63 1.69 8.72
CA ASN A 442 14.33 0.50 9.25
C ASN A 442 13.35 -0.66 9.58
N ASP A 443 12.14 -0.61 9.03
CA ASP A 443 11.06 -1.52 9.37
C ASP A 443 11.20 -2.84 8.62
N ARG A 444 11.61 -3.89 9.34
CA ARG A 444 11.79 -5.25 8.82
C ARG A 444 10.54 -5.87 8.22
N PHE A 445 9.31 -5.48 8.65
CA PHE A 445 8.06 -5.98 8.05
C PHE A 445 7.91 -5.52 6.59
N ARG A 446 8.36 -4.32 6.27
CA ARG A 446 8.36 -3.81 4.89
C ARG A 446 9.27 -4.62 3.99
N PHE A 447 10.46 -4.99 4.48
CA PHE A 447 11.39 -5.83 3.74
C PHE A 447 10.94 -7.29 3.68
N ALA A 448 10.34 -7.84 4.75
CA ALA A 448 9.75 -9.18 4.74
C ALA A 448 8.70 -9.32 3.62
N ALA A 449 7.85 -8.31 3.42
CA ALA A 449 6.88 -8.27 2.33
C ALA A 449 7.55 -8.26 0.94
N MET A 450 8.64 -7.49 0.78
CA MET A 450 9.43 -7.51 -0.46
C MET A 450 9.99 -8.90 -0.71
N VAL A 451 10.66 -9.53 0.27
CA VAL A 451 11.24 -10.87 0.14
C VAL A 451 10.17 -11.91 -0.19
N ALA A 452 9.01 -11.85 0.47
CA ALA A 452 7.91 -12.77 0.23
C ALA A 452 7.46 -12.78 -1.24
N MET A 453 7.50 -11.64 -1.94
CA MET A 453 7.18 -11.55 -3.36
C MET A 453 8.12 -12.44 -4.22
N PHE A 454 9.41 -12.47 -3.90
CA PHE A 454 10.40 -13.30 -4.61
C PHE A 454 10.22 -14.78 -4.24
N VAL A 455 9.99 -15.08 -2.96
CA VAL A 455 9.74 -16.44 -2.47
C VAL A 455 8.50 -17.05 -3.15
N VAL A 456 7.44 -16.28 -3.35
CA VAL A 456 6.23 -16.69 -4.09
C VAL A 456 6.55 -17.09 -5.54
N VAL A 457 7.35 -16.30 -6.24
CA VAL A 457 7.70 -16.63 -7.64
C VAL A 457 8.62 -17.84 -7.71
N LEU A 458 9.54 -18.00 -6.75
CA LEU A 458 10.32 -19.25 -6.61
C LEU A 458 9.40 -20.45 -6.38
N ALA A 459 8.44 -20.32 -5.46
CA ALA A 459 7.47 -21.37 -5.16
C ALA A 459 6.63 -21.75 -6.40
N ALA A 460 6.24 -20.78 -7.22
CA ALA A 460 5.53 -21.03 -8.47
C ALA A 460 6.36 -21.84 -9.48
N ILE A 461 7.67 -21.56 -9.58
CA ILE A 461 8.60 -22.35 -10.41
C ILE A 461 8.76 -23.75 -9.84
N GLY A 462 8.86 -23.91 -8.51
CA GLY A 462 8.91 -25.19 -7.83
C GLY A 462 7.66 -26.02 -8.04
N ALA A 463 6.48 -25.37 -7.98
CA ALA A 463 5.20 -26.02 -8.29
C ALA A 463 5.19 -26.60 -9.71
N LEU A 464 5.62 -25.83 -10.73
CA LEU A 464 5.75 -26.33 -12.09
C LEU A 464 6.70 -27.55 -12.16
N ALA A 465 7.87 -27.46 -11.51
CA ALA A 465 8.86 -28.55 -11.53
C ALA A 465 8.30 -29.85 -10.94
N LEU A 466 7.56 -29.78 -9.82
CA LEU A 466 6.93 -30.93 -9.20
C LEU A 466 5.77 -31.49 -10.06
N MET A 467 4.93 -30.63 -10.63
CA MET A 467 3.86 -31.05 -11.54
C MET A 467 4.42 -31.78 -12.76
N GLU A 468 5.49 -31.28 -13.36
CA GLU A 468 6.15 -31.94 -14.50
C GLU A 468 6.80 -33.27 -14.11
N ALA A 469 7.43 -33.36 -12.93
CA ALA A 469 8.01 -34.58 -12.43
C ALA A 469 6.93 -35.65 -12.20
N GLY A 470 5.83 -35.28 -11.55
CA GLY A 470 4.67 -36.14 -11.36
C GLY A 470 4.04 -36.60 -12.68
N ALA A 471 3.90 -35.67 -13.63
CA ALA A 471 3.37 -36.00 -14.95
C ALA A 471 4.29 -36.97 -15.74
N ARG A 472 5.60 -36.87 -15.58
CA ARG A 472 6.55 -37.83 -16.16
C ARG A 472 6.43 -39.21 -15.53
N ALA A 473 6.35 -39.27 -14.21
CA ALA A 473 6.18 -40.52 -13.47
C ALA A 473 4.89 -41.26 -13.85
N LEU A 474 3.75 -40.54 -13.90
CA LEU A 474 2.46 -41.14 -14.30
C LEU A 474 2.46 -41.64 -15.75
N ARG A 475 3.11 -40.92 -16.66
CA ARG A 475 3.26 -41.36 -18.05
C ARG A 475 4.14 -42.62 -18.18
N ALA A 476 5.17 -42.75 -17.33
CA ALA A 476 6.02 -43.94 -17.32
C ALA A 476 5.23 -45.22 -16.94
N VAL A 477 4.17 -45.08 -16.13
CA VAL A 477 3.26 -46.18 -15.78
C VAL A 477 2.00 -46.22 -16.67
N ARG A 478 2.06 -45.58 -17.84
CA ARG A 478 1.04 -45.59 -18.90
C ARG A 478 -0.32 -44.95 -18.53
N VAL A 479 -0.35 -44.04 -17.59
CA VAL A 479 -1.54 -43.22 -17.32
C VAL A 479 -1.85 -42.32 -18.53
N ASP A 480 -3.13 -42.15 -18.85
CA ASP A 480 -3.59 -41.25 -19.91
C ASP A 480 -2.94 -39.86 -19.81
N ARG A 481 -2.63 -39.24 -20.96
CA ARG A 481 -1.91 -37.97 -21.01
C ARG A 481 -2.64 -36.82 -20.29
N ARG A 482 -3.97 -36.78 -20.38
CA ARG A 482 -4.77 -35.74 -19.70
C ARG A 482 -4.76 -35.94 -18.19
N ALA A 483 -4.96 -37.17 -17.73
CA ALA A 483 -4.90 -37.53 -16.31
C ALA A 483 -3.49 -37.32 -15.75
N ALA A 484 -2.44 -37.72 -16.48
CA ALA A 484 -1.05 -37.49 -16.09
C ALA A 484 -0.66 -35.99 -16.00
N ALA A 485 -1.32 -35.12 -16.73
CA ALA A 485 -1.12 -33.68 -16.62
C ALA A 485 -1.92 -33.05 -15.45
N ALA A 486 -3.16 -33.48 -15.26
CA ALA A 486 -4.08 -32.90 -14.27
C ALA A 486 -3.84 -33.39 -12.83
N ALA A 487 -3.55 -34.68 -12.66
CA ALA A 487 -3.44 -35.30 -11.32
C ALA A 487 -2.32 -34.69 -10.45
N PRO A 488 -1.10 -34.42 -10.95
CA PRO A 488 -0.07 -33.79 -10.13
C PRO A 488 -0.44 -32.36 -9.71
N ALA A 489 -1.13 -31.61 -10.57
CA ALA A 489 -1.61 -30.26 -10.22
C ALA A 489 -2.68 -30.32 -9.12
N ALA A 490 -3.65 -31.23 -9.25
CA ALA A 490 -4.70 -31.43 -8.23
C ALA A 490 -4.10 -31.90 -6.90
N LEU A 491 -3.17 -32.85 -6.94
CA LEU A 491 -2.46 -33.34 -5.75
C LEU A 491 -1.65 -32.25 -5.07
N LEU A 492 -0.98 -31.38 -5.83
CA LEU A 492 -0.20 -30.30 -5.27
C LEU A 492 -1.11 -29.25 -4.60
N VAL A 493 -2.22 -28.88 -5.25
CA VAL A 493 -3.22 -27.97 -4.66
C VAL A 493 -3.79 -28.57 -3.37
N LEU A 494 -4.13 -29.85 -3.38
CA LEU A 494 -4.62 -30.56 -2.18
C LEU A 494 -3.54 -30.60 -1.08
N ALA A 495 -2.30 -30.95 -1.43
CA ALA A 495 -1.19 -31.00 -0.48
C ALA A 495 -0.92 -29.63 0.16
N VAL A 496 -0.84 -28.57 -0.65
CA VAL A 496 -0.69 -27.19 -0.15
C VAL A 496 -1.90 -26.83 0.72
N GLY A 497 -3.12 -27.09 0.28
CA GLY A 497 -4.34 -26.79 1.03
C GLY A 497 -4.38 -27.49 2.39
N VAL A 498 -4.08 -28.78 2.43
CA VAL A 498 -4.09 -29.58 3.68
C VAL A 498 -2.95 -29.13 4.61
N THR A 499 -1.72 -29.03 4.10
CA THR A 499 -0.53 -28.72 4.92
C THR A 499 -0.45 -27.27 5.37
N SER A 500 -1.17 -26.35 4.69
CA SER A 500 -1.35 -24.95 5.10
C SER A 500 -2.63 -24.72 5.91
N HIS A 501 -3.34 -25.77 6.31
CA HIS A 501 -4.65 -25.66 6.98
C HIS A 501 -5.61 -24.71 6.24
N GLY A 502 -5.79 -24.95 4.94
CA GLY A 502 -6.68 -24.14 4.09
C GLY A 502 -6.09 -22.81 3.65
N GLY A 503 -4.76 -22.73 3.43
CA GLY A 503 -4.09 -21.51 2.96
C GLY A 503 -3.81 -20.51 4.08
N TYR A 504 -3.51 -20.98 5.27
CA TYR A 504 -3.21 -20.18 6.47
C TYR A 504 -4.34 -19.25 6.90
N VAL A 505 -5.59 -19.56 6.54
CA VAL A 505 -6.76 -18.70 6.82
C VAL A 505 -6.85 -18.36 8.30
N ALA A 506 -6.82 -19.39 9.19
CA ALA A 506 -6.97 -19.16 10.63
C ALA A 506 -5.86 -18.23 11.17
N GLN A 507 -4.60 -18.49 10.81
CA GLN A 507 -3.46 -17.69 11.25
C GLN A 507 -3.54 -16.25 10.78
N ASN A 508 -3.90 -16.02 9.50
CA ASN A 508 -3.99 -14.66 8.95
C ASN A 508 -5.20 -13.90 9.50
N VAL A 509 -6.34 -14.58 9.71
CA VAL A 509 -7.53 -14.00 10.35
C VAL A 509 -7.24 -13.61 11.79
N GLU A 510 -6.61 -14.49 12.59
CA GLU A 510 -6.22 -14.20 13.97
C GLU A 510 -5.24 -13.02 14.05
N ARG A 511 -4.24 -13.02 13.16
CA ARG A 511 -3.25 -11.94 13.06
C ARG A 511 -3.89 -10.59 12.81
N LEU A 512 -4.73 -10.50 11.78
CA LEU A 512 -5.45 -9.27 11.45
C LEU A 512 -6.40 -8.88 12.59
N GLY A 513 -7.18 -9.84 13.10
CA GLY A 513 -8.16 -9.61 14.15
C GLY A 513 -7.57 -8.99 15.40
N TYR A 514 -6.29 -9.20 15.66
CA TYR A 514 -5.62 -8.65 16.84
C TYR A 514 -5.75 -7.12 16.96
N THR A 515 -5.67 -6.38 15.85
CA THR A 515 -5.81 -4.92 15.83
C THR A 515 -7.24 -4.44 15.54
N PHE A 516 -8.13 -5.35 15.11
CA PHE A 516 -9.54 -5.02 14.86
C PHE A 516 -10.48 -5.42 16.01
N HIS A 517 -9.98 -6.15 17.03
CA HIS A 517 -10.77 -6.43 18.22
C HIS A 517 -10.79 -5.22 19.16
N GLU A 518 -11.87 -5.11 19.93
CA GLU A 518 -12.07 -4.05 20.92
C GLU A 518 -11.03 -4.11 22.05
N ARG A 519 -9.95 -3.35 21.91
CA ARG A 519 -8.86 -3.23 22.88
C ARG A 519 -8.67 -1.81 23.39
N LEU A 520 -8.81 -0.88 22.46
CA LEU A 520 -8.58 0.55 22.67
C LEU A 520 -9.93 1.27 22.66
N ILE A 521 -10.76 0.96 21.68
CA ILE A 521 -12.06 1.57 21.42
C ILE A 521 -13.11 0.49 21.52
N GLY A 522 -13.94 0.59 22.56
CA GLY A 522 -15.08 -0.28 22.80
C GLY A 522 -16.43 0.40 22.52
N PRO A 523 -17.52 -0.26 22.90
CA PRO A 523 -18.86 0.33 22.82
C PRO A 523 -19.00 1.63 23.62
N SER A 524 -18.29 1.75 24.74
CA SER A 524 -18.34 2.94 25.62
C SER A 524 -17.81 4.18 24.92
N GLU A 525 -16.65 4.09 24.27
CA GLU A 525 -16.05 5.19 23.53
C GLU A 525 -16.95 5.63 22.38
N ARG A 526 -17.48 4.68 21.61
CA ARG A 526 -18.39 4.99 20.48
C ARG A 526 -19.69 5.63 20.94
N GLN A 527 -20.27 5.13 22.05
CA GLN A 527 -21.48 5.71 22.63
C GLN A 527 -21.22 7.14 23.13
N LEU A 528 -20.07 7.35 23.82
CA LEU A 528 -19.70 8.70 24.26
C LEU A 528 -19.52 9.66 23.09
N TRP A 529 -18.87 9.25 22.02
CA TRP A 529 -18.67 10.11 20.84
C TRP A 529 -20.00 10.49 20.18
N ALA A 530 -20.95 9.54 20.07
CA ALA A 530 -22.27 9.83 19.56
C ALA A 530 -23.03 10.85 20.45
N LEU A 531 -22.96 10.72 21.78
CA LEU A 531 -23.53 11.69 22.72
C LEU A 531 -22.81 13.05 22.64
N ALA A 532 -21.47 13.03 22.54
CA ALA A 532 -20.68 14.25 22.41
C ALA A 532 -21.00 15.01 21.12
N ALA A 533 -21.32 14.32 20.02
CA ALA A 533 -21.72 14.95 18.76
C ALA A 533 -23.07 15.69 18.86
N GLU A 534 -23.92 15.36 19.86
CA GLU A 534 -25.17 16.12 20.16
C GLU A 534 -24.91 17.33 21.08
N ILE A 535 -23.78 17.32 21.84
CA ILE A 535 -23.46 18.34 22.85
C ILE A 535 -22.48 19.39 22.30
N VAL A 536 -21.44 18.94 21.59
CA VAL A 536 -20.38 19.80 21.05
C VAL A 536 -20.87 20.48 19.77
N PRO A 537 -20.78 21.80 19.65
CA PRO A 537 -21.15 22.52 18.44
C PRO A 537 -20.40 22.00 17.21
N GLU A 538 -21.09 21.96 16.06
CA GLU A 538 -20.50 21.52 14.80
C GLU A 538 -19.25 22.32 14.43
N GLY A 539 -18.18 21.63 14.09
CA GLY A 539 -16.89 22.23 13.71
C GLY A 539 -16.04 22.72 14.88
N GLN A 540 -16.55 22.69 16.13
CA GLN A 540 -15.77 23.05 17.31
C GLN A 540 -14.67 22.01 17.56
N MET A 541 -13.48 22.51 17.90
CA MET A 541 -12.36 21.63 18.25
C MET A 541 -12.57 21.03 19.63
N VAL A 542 -12.20 19.77 19.77
CA VAL A 542 -12.23 19.00 21.01
C VAL A 542 -10.81 18.55 21.33
N LEU A 543 -10.32 18.84 22.54
CA LEU A 543 -9.07 18.31 23.03
C LEU A 543 -9.21 16.80 23.26
N ASN A 544 -8.19 16.04 22.97
CA ASN A 544 -8.20 14.59 23.11
C ASN A 544 -6.82 14.04 23.47
N ASP A 545 -6.77 12.88 24.09
CA ASP A 545 -5.51 12.17 24.32
C ASP A 545 -5.18 11.29 23.10
N PRO A 546 -4.11 11.58 22.34
CA PRO A 546 -3.81 10.85 21.11
C PRO A 546 -3.50 9.36 21.33
N VAL A 547 -3.17 8.95 22.58
CA VAL A 547 -2.84 7.55 22.92
C VAL A 547 -4.06 6.70 23.28
N ASP A 548 -5.27 7.27 23.38
CA ASP A 548 -6.47 6.54 23.76
C ASP A 548 -7.42 6.20 22.60
N GLY A 549 -7.03 6.58 21.38
CA GLY A 549 -7.79 6.31 20.17
C GLY A 549 -8.93 7.28 19.88
N SER A 550 -9.15 8.30 20.71
CA SER A 550 -10.21 9.29 20.55
C SER A 550 -10.16 10.06 19.22
N THR A 551 -9.03 10.12 18.56
CA THR A 551 -8.90 10.65 17.19
C THR A 551 -9.90 10.03 16.21
N TRP A 552 -10.33 8.77 16.41
CA TRP A 552 -11.32 8.11 15.57
C TRP A 552 -12.70 8.78 15.58
N MET A 553 -13.00 9.62 16.60
CA MET A 553 -14.27 10.37 16.68
C MET A 553 -14.51 11.28 15.46
N LEU A 554 -13.43 11.77 14.81
CA LEU A 554 -13.57 12.50 13.55
C LEU A 554 -14.10 11.60 12.43
N ALA A 555 -13.50 10.43 12.26
CA ALA A 555 -13.87 9.51 11.18
C ALA A 555 -15.29 8.95 11.33
N THR A 556 -15.78 8.75 12.58
CA THR A 556 -17.09 8.16 12.86
C THR A 556 -18.19 9.21 13.04
N GLU A 557 -17.95 10.25 13.86
CA GLU A 557 -18.98 11.20 14.26
C GLU A 557 -18.76 12.63 13.73
N GLY A 558 -17.61 12.92 13.08
CA GLY A 558 -17.30 14.26 12.60
C GLY A 558 -16.81 15.22 13.69
N LEU A 559 -16.56 14.74 14.91
CA LEU A 559 -16.00 15.57 15.99
C LEU A 559 -14.54 15.89 15.68
N ARG A 560 -14.19 17.18 15.64
CA ARG A 560 -12.86 17.65 15.26
C ARG A 560 -11.85 17.50 16.40
N PRO A 561 -10.89 16.56 16.36
CA PRO A 561 -9.89 16.39 17.41
C PRO A 561 -8.77 17.44 17.29
N PHE A 562 -8.18 17.83 18.43
CA PHE A 562 -6.95 18.60 18.44
C PHE A 562 -5.77 17.77 17.93
N PHE A 563 -5.66 16.52 18.39
CA PHE A 563 -4.67 15.57 17.87
C PHE A 563 -5.33 14.69 16.78
N GLY A 564 -5.13 15.06 15.53
CA GLY A 564 -5.64 14.30 14.37
C GLY A 564 -4.78 13.09 13.98
N GLY A 565 -3.77 12.77 14.76
CA GLY A 565 -2.89 11.61 14.61
C GLY A 565 -2.23 11.25 15.92
N MET A 566 -1.39 10.21 15.89
CA MET A 566 -0.64 9.78 17.04
C MET A 566 0.41 10.81 17.45
N SER A 567 0.46 11.14 18.75
CA SER A 567 1.49 11.95 19.39
C SER A 567 1.73 11.43 20.79
N VAL A 568 2.89 11.68 21.34
CA VAL A 568 3.25 11.30 22.72
C VAL A 568 3.99 12.46 23.40
N PRO A 569 3.91 12.58 24.73
CA PRO A 569 4.78 13.50 25.46
C PRO A 569 6.24 13.09 25.24
N LEU A 570 7.05 14.04 24.79
CA LEU A 570 8.48 13.81 24.53
C LEU A 570 9.30 14.14 25.76
N ALA A 571 10.18 13.23 26.18
CA ALA A 571 11.10 13.45 27.28
C ALA A 571 12.03 14.64 26.98
N GLY A 572 12.16 15.57 27.97
CA GLY A 572 12.94 16.81 27.81
C GLY A 572 12.21 17.91 27.04
N GLN A 573 10.93 17.73 26.73
CA GLN A 573 10.06 18.73 26.09
C GLN A 573 9.01 19.30 27.08
N GLU A 574 9.20 19.09 28.39
CA GLU A 574 8.27 19.55 29.42
C GLU A 574 8.14 21.10 29.45
N GLU A 575 9.19 21.83 29.09
CA GLU A 575 9.18 23.29 28.97
C GLU A 575 9.05 23.77 27.50
N SER A 576 8.56 22.90 26.61
CA SER A 576 8.37 23.24 25.19
C SER A 576 7.29 24.32 25.03
N THR A 577 7.46 25.14 24.00
CA THR A 577 6.41 26.07 23.52
C THR A 577 5.55 25.48 22.41
N ASP A 578 5.83 24.24 21.99
CA ASP A 578 4.99 23.53 21.02
C ASP A 578 3.60 23.27 21.64
N PRO A 579 2.51 23.77 21.02
CA PRO A 579 1.16 23.60 21.54
C PRO A 579 0.80 22.13 21.86
N GLN A 580 1.29 21.18 21.07
CA GLN A 580 1.03 19.77 21.33
C GLN A 580 1.72 19.29 22.61
N GLN A 581 3.00 19.65 22.80
CA GLN A 581 3.73 19.25 24.00
C GLN A 581 3.21 19.97 25.25
N VAL A 582 2.81 21.24 25.13
CA VAL A 582 2.18 21.99 26.23
C VAL A 582 0.93 21.27 26.74
N LEU A 583 0.04 20.84 25.84
CA LEU A 583 -1.19 20.13 26.25
C LEU A 583 -0.91 18.72 26.77
N LEU A 584 0.02 17.98 26.16
CA LEU A 584 0.34 16.62 26.58
C LEU A 584 0.97 16.58 27.97
N HIS A 585 1.75 17.61 28.35
CA HIS A 585 2.43 17.66 29.64
C HIS A 585 1.65 18.39 30.71
N HIS A 586 0.81 19.42 30.38
CA HIS A 586 0.36 20.42 31.34
C HIS A 586 -1.10 20.84 31.22
N LEU A 587 -1.98 20.15 30.46
CA LEU A 587 -3.40 20.56 30.32
C LEU A 587 -4.09 20.67 31.70
N ASP A 588 -3.76 19.82 32.66
CA ASP A 588 -4.26 19.82 34.03
C ASP A 588 -3.91 21.11 34.79
N GLU A 589 -2.89 21.87 34.37
CA GLU A 589 -2.47 23.13 34.98
C GLU A 589 -3.20 24.35 34.39
N ILE A 590 -4.26 24.21 33.62
CA ILE A 590 -4.92 25.31 32.89
C ILE A 590 -5.29 26.50 33.83
N ALA A 591 -5.67 26.23 35.08
CA ALA A 591 -6.03 27.28 36.04
C ALA A 591 -4.82 28.17 36.43
N THR A 592 -3.61 27.66 36.38
CA THR A 592 -2.40 28.32 36.92
C THR A 592 -1.36 28.64 35.84
N ASN A 593 -1.32 27.87 34.75
CA ASN A 593 -0.33 27.99 33.68
C ASN A 593 -0.80 28.86 32.51
N PRO A 594 -0.22 30.07 32.32
CA PRO A 594 -0.64 30.96 31.22
C PRO A 594 -0.40 30.39 29.83
N ALA A 595 0.64 29.55 29.66
CA ALA A 595 0.95 28.94 28.34
C ALA A 595 -0.17 27.95 27.93
N VAL A 596 -0.65 27.15 28.89
CA VAL A 596 -1.78 26.22 28.64
C VAL A 596 -3.04 26.98 28.28
N ARG A 597 -3.38 28.05 29.07
CA ARG A 597 -4.55 28.89 28.73
C ARG A 597 -4.47 29.48 27.35
N GLN A 598 -3.28 29.94 26.94
CA GLN A 598 -3.09 30.50 25.61
C GLN A 598 -3.33 29.44 24.51
N VAL A 599 -2.74 28.25 24.65
CA VAL A 599 -2.93 27.17 23.67
C VAL A 599 -4.39 26.73 23.57
N VAL A 600 -5.09 26.59 24.70
CA VAL A 600 -6.52 26.25 24.73
C VAL A 600 -7.35 27.36 24.07
N ALA A 601 -7.10 28.62 24.40
CA ALA A 601 -7.78 29.76 23.79
C ALA A 601 -7.54 29.84 22.28
N ASP A 602 -6.31 29.66 21.82
CA ASP A 602 -5.95 29.69 20.40
C ASP A 602 -6.57 28.51 19.62
N SER A 603 -6.77 27.36 20.28
CA SER A 603 -7.45 26.21 19.69
C SER A 603 -8.96 26.41 19.56
N GLY A 604 -9.57 27.29 20.37
CA GLY A 604 -11.01 27.45 20.47
C GLY A 604 -11.74 26.25 21.07
N ALA A 605 -11.02 25.34 21.73
CA ALA A 605 -11.62 24.16 22.34
C ALA A 605 -12.29 24.51 23.67
N GLU A 606 -13.52 24.05 23.86
CA GLU A 606 -14.27 24.15 25.11
C GLU A 606 -14.51 22.79 25.77
N TYR A 607 -14.11 21.72 25.11
CA TYR A 607 -14.35 20.35 25.55
C TYR A 607 -13.09 19.50 25.47
N VAL A 608 -13.01 18.47 26.35
CA VAL A 608 -11.99 17.42 26.32
C VAL A 608 -12.68 16.07 26.27
N ILE A 609 -12.29 15.20 25.34
CA ILE A 609 -12.72 13.81 25.30
C ILE A 609 -11.55 12.89 25.64
N LEU A 610 -11.77 12.02 26.61
CA LEU A 610 -10.81 11.02 27.04
C LEU A 610 -11.42 9.62 26.91
N GLY A 611 -10.68 8.69 26.26
CA GLY A 611 -11.06 7.28 26.19
C GLY A 611 -10.55 6.47 27.39
N GLY A 612 -11.16 5.32 27.66
CA GLY A 612 -10.74 4.38 28.70
C GLY A 612 -9.54 3.52 28.31
N GLY A 613 -9.35 3.25 27.00
CA GLY A 613 -8.27 2.43 26.46
C GLY A 613 -6.92 3.15 26.39
N ARG A 614 -5.86 2.35 26.14
CA ARG A 614 -4.49 2.87 25.92
C ARG A 614 -3.82 2.09 24.79
N MET A 615 -3.33 2.83 23.79
CA MET A 615 -2.65 2.25 22.64
C MET A 615 -1.35 1.58 23.07
N GLN A 616 -1.21 0.29 22.77
CA GLN A 616 -0.02 -0.52 23.06
C GLN A 616 0.48 -0.43 24.51
N GLY A 617 -0.42 -0.10 25.46
CA GLY A 617 -0.08 0.02 26.87
C GLY A 617 0.68 1.29 27.24
N LEU A 618 0.70 2.30 26.36
CA LEU A 618 1.24 3.61 26.67
C LEU A 618 0.47 4.23 27.86
N PRO A 619 1.11 5.00 28.74
CA PRO A 619 0.42 5.73 29.80
C PRO A 619 -0.47 6.84 29.19
N ARG A 620 -1.47 7.31 29.95
CA ARG A 620 -2.17 8.56 29.65
C ARG A 620 -1.15 9.71 29.63
N SER A 621 -1.38 10.68 28.76
CA SER A 621 -0.55 11.89 28.72
C SER A 621 -0.65 12.63 30.07
N PRO A 622 0.48 13.04 30.69
CA PRO A 622 0.48 13.63 32.02
C PRO A 622 -0.51 14.77 32.22
N GLY A 623 -0.58 15.72 31.27
CA GLY A 623 -1.50 16.84 31.32
C GLY A 623 -2.98 16.47 31.19
N MET A 624 -3.30 15.21 30.87
CA MET A 624 -4.67 14.72 30.70
C MET A 624 -5.07 13.70 31.76
N ASP A 625 -4.23 13.51 32.76
CA ASP A 625 -4.50 12.63 33.90
C ASP A 625 -5.18 13.38 35.03
N GLY A 626 -6.13 12.75 35.74
CA GLY A 626 -6.79 13.32 36.91
C GLY A 626 -7.69 14.53 36.63
N LEU A 627 -8.19 14.74 35.39
CA LEU A 627 -9.07 15.87 35.06
C LEU A 627 -10.40 15.82 35.84
N GLU A 628 -10.85 14.63 36.26
CA GLU A 628 -12.08 14.43 37.05
C GLU A 628 -12.04 15.09 38.43
N ASP A 629 -10.85 15.26 39.00
CA ASP A 629 -10.62 15.91 40.31
C ASP A 629 -10.19 17.38 40.18
N ASN A 630 -10.04 17.88 38.95
CA ASN A 630 -9.57 19.22 38.66
C ASN A 630 -10.74 20.22 38.52
N PRO A 631 -10.83 21.26 39.39
CA PRO A 631 -11.97 22.20 39.37
C PRO A 631 -12.05 23.05 38.08
N ALA A 632 -11.03 23.05 37.23
CA ALA A 632 -11.06 23.72 35.93
C ALA A 632 -11.84 22.93 34.85
N PHE A 633 -12.26 21.70 35.17
CA PHE A 633 -13.01 20.83 34.27
C PHE A 633 -14.31 20.37 34.91
N GLU A 634 -15.40 20.44 34.17
CA GLU A 634 -16.70 19.92 34.54
C GLU A 634 -16.96 18.62 33.77
N LEU A 635 -17.18 17.52 34.48
CA LEU A 635 -17.59 16.27 33.85
C LEU A 635 -19.02 16.42 33.34
N VAL A 636 -19.18 16.40 31.99
CA VAL A 636 -20.47 16.58 31.32
C VAL A 636 -21.15 15.24 31.09
N GLU A 637 -20.39 14.23 30.63
CA GLU A 637 -20.92 12.91 30.32
C GLU A 637 -19.84 11.84 30.56
N GLN A 638 -20.26 10.66 31.00
CA GLN A 638 -19.39 9.52 31.20
C GLN A 638 -20.07 8.23 30.78
N VAL A 639 -19.40 7.44 29.95
CA VAL A 639 -19.84 6.11 29.52
C VAL A 639 -18.71 5.11 29.77
N GLY A 640 -18.86 4.28 30.79
CA GLY A 640 -17.80 3.37 31.21
C GLY A 640 -16.52 4.13 31.61
N GLY A 641 -15.42 3.85 30.92
CA GLY A 641 -14.13 4.53 31.14
C GLY A 641 -13.93 5.77 30.27
N ALA A 642 -14.85 6.07 29.35
CA ALA A 642 -14.77 7.24 28.49
C ALA A 642 -15.49 8.44 29.09
N GLN A 643 -14.91 9.64 28.97
CA GLN A 643 -15.33 10.86 29.66
C GLN A 643 -15.33 12.06 28.72
N LEU A 644 -16.36 12.92 28.83
CA LEU A 644 -16.45 14.23 28.20
C LEU A 644 -16.43 15.30 29.27
N PHE A 645 -15.47 16.19 29.20
CA PHE A 645 -15.36 17.35 30.10
C PHE A 645 -15.63 18.64 29.34
N ARG A 646 -16.21 19.62 30.08
CA ARG A 646 -16.22 21.03 29.66
C ARG A 646 -15.10 21.76 30.38
N ILE A 647 -14.38 22.62 29.67
CA ILE A 647 -13.32 23.48 30.22
C ILE A 647 -14.01 24.72 30.84
N LEU A 648 -13.77 24.97 32.12
CA LEU A 648 -14.36 26.11 32.84
C LEU A 648 -13.44 27.36 32.86
N GLY A 649 -12.16 27.24 32.43
CA GLY A 649 -11.20 28.34 32.33
C GLY A 649 -10.10 28.32 33.35
#